data_28e7bbea4bcf52886f393f08614a6594
#
_entry.id   28e7bbea4bcf52886f393f08614a6594
#
_cell.length_a   1.000
_cell.length_b   1.000
_cell.length_c   1.000
_cell.angle_alpha   90.00
_cell.angle_beta   90.00
_cell.angle_gamma   90.00
#
_symmetry.space_group_name_H-M   'P 1'
#
loop_
_entity.id
_entity.type
_entity.pdbx_description
1 polymer ?
#
loop_
_entity_poly.entity_id
_entity_poly.type
_entity_poly.pdbx_seq_one_letter_code
_entity_poly.pdbx_strand_id
1 'polypeptide(L)'
;MRTKILLILSIIFLGNEIFAQKLSFEHINEQKGLNQINILSLNQGPNHYIWIGTYFGIVRYDGYEFEKVIELDGNIEESAILSMSNNTNQVIALNNQCLYAFDKNTLAHSRIPFPKNLISKPKKVIALRNCILISAENGLWRAEMGKDFFENIHAGSPVTDIQKLQSGKVVYSNAEGFHIYYPFINKHIQVHHKPASLIKHFWIGENQDIAWLEADNEFYLGNLASKNIIIKKSFEIDKTPSSKGIIKYKNNYYIGTRKGLLSVTELGTWSYLNHNEEESYSLSQDFISCMLVDNTNNFWVGTELGGLNLHHPNRYVFPVVSHLKDTKMKKCKEILSFAETRKGDILFQNTLGGIGVFDPNTIQIKKWIKTGFIGNCIIEKTNSLNDFLIGTPEGLYEYDHNTETINFISTKNKVKPFESDIKHILSMGNNTYWMGGSDGLFLFNAKTKNILKYFSISNSNLGSSNVRNICLKNPNELLISTTKGLYILNISKNSFTLIPLSTDKKEPMISSCKIDSHGNIWVGTAGKGLFILHPTGKKTHLHLNEGLPNLQIYALIFNQSESECWVSTNNGLSCISTKDYSIKNYFSYDGLQGSEFFESSVLKSKNGYLYFGGAAGFNFFDPNKIVVEKQTCRIALKGISVFNKKLPFQTYYNIPSSQNYLSFDFTALDFNTSGSHTYYCKIEGIDTGFNEIGNSRSASFRQLLPGEYEFKVKAVNLNGNITSNIASIPFSITPRYYQTYWFKILSSILIASLMAWIVYQRTQKAINEEKEKGIQNNLIAQLELKALRAQMNPHFIFNSLNSIQYFVINKEKNEAAKYLSKFAKLIRMILDSSEQSFVTISDKVEFLNLYTDLEALRLNNSFSTEYWVDPLLDQNILIPTLLIQPHVENAIWHGLQYKDGEKKLSIKFLYLHENMLQVAIEDNGIGRAAAIELKNQKTSVHQSKGFKLSEDRINSLKKLFGSNPKIEIIDLFNENNLACGTKVIINIPIIHG
;
A
#
# COMPACT_ATOMS: atom_id res chain seq x y z
N MET A 1 43.80 3.71 43.03
CA MET A 1 42.51 3.04 42.81
C MET A 1 41.43 3.99 42.24
N ARG A 2 41.28 5.22 42.72
CA ARG A 2 40.32 6.21 42.18
C ARG A 2 40.54 6.60 40.72
N THR A 3 41.78 6.71 40.26
CA THR A 3 42.11 7.02 38.86
C THR A 3 41.82 5.88 37.88
N LYS A 4 41.90 4.61 38.30
CA LYS A 4 41.50 3.46 37.47
C LYS A 4 40.00 3.28 37.38
N ILE A 5 39.24 3.69 38.42
CA ILE A 5 37.78 3.66 38.41
C ILE A 5 37.22 4.78 37.51
N LEU A 6 37.86 5.96 37.51
CA LEU A 6 37.50 7.05 36.59
C LEU A 6 37.80 6.70 35.10
N LEU A 7 38.88 5.96 34.86
CA LEU A 7 39.21 5.49 33.50
C LEU A 7 38.25 4.39 33.04
N ILE A 8 37.81 3.50 33.92
CA ILE A 8 36.80 2.47 33.62
C ILE A 8 35.40 3.10 33.46
N LEU A 9 35.04 4.09 34.26
CA LEU A 9 33.82 4.87 34.06
C LEU A 9 33.86 5.70 32.79
N SER A 10 35.01 6.27 32.40
CA SER A 10 35.10 6.97 31.11
C SER A 10 35.08 6.02 29.89
N ILE A 11 35.59 4.79 30.04
CA ILE A 11 35.51 3.75 29.01
C ILE A 11 34.08 3.18 28.90
N ILE A 12 33.36 3.10 30.03
CA ILE A 12 31.94 2.71 30.04
C ILE A 12 31.05 3.83 29.47
N PHE A 13 31.45 5.11 29.65
CA PHE A 13 30.78 6.28 29.02
C PHE A 13 31.13 6.46 27.55
N LEU A 14 32.27 5.99 27.08
CA LEU A 14 32.68 6.00 25.66
C LEU A 14 32.08 4.80 24.86
N GLY A 15 31.53 3.79 25.53
CA GLY A 15 30.88 2.63 24.88
C GLY A 15 29.40 2.80 24.60
N ASN A 16 28.76 3.86 25.10
CA ASN A 16 27.42 4.27 24.67
C ASN A 16 27.58 5.41 23.64
N GLU A 17 28.11 5.13 22.47
CA GLU A 17 27.63 5.83 21.29
C GLU A 17 26.13 5.55 21.22
N ILE A 18 25.33 6.48 21.74
CA ILE A 18 23.92 6.61 21.44
C ILE A 18 23.92 6.74 19.92
N PHE A 19 23.64 5.64 19.21
CA PHE A 19 23.33 5.66 17.80
C PHE A 19 22.22 6.69 17.64
N ALA A 20 22.59 7.91 17.24
CA ALA A 20 21.63 8.90 16.80
C ALA A 20 20.85 8.20 15.69
N GLN A 21 19.62 7.86 15.97
CA GLN A 21 18.73 7.13 15.05
C GLN A 21 18.74 7.94 13.76
N LYS A 22 19.43 7.44 12.73
CA LYS A 22 19.58 8.12 11.44
C LYS A 22 18.16 8.34 10.92
N LEU A 23 17.76 9.59 10.70
CA LEU A 23 16.43 9.88 10.18
C LEU A 23 16.29 9.22 8.81
N SER A 24 15.24 8.48 8.64
CA SER A 24 14.87 7.83 7.37
C SER A 24 13.68 8.56 6.79
N PHE A 25 13.73 8.89 5.50
CA PHE A 25 12.73 9.70 4.84
C PHE A 25 11.98 8.91 3.77
N GLU A 26 10.68 9.05 3.76
CA GLU A 26 9.83 8.65 2.64
C GLU A 26 9.78 9.80 1.64
N HIS A 27 10.03 9.51 0.35
CA HIS A 27 9.96 10.51 -0.70
C HIS A 27 8.52 10.63 -1.23
N ILE A 28 8.03 11.85 -1.28
CA ILE A 28 6.74 12.20 -1.85
C ILE A 28 6.99 13.17 -3.02
N ASN A 29 6.89 12.63 -4.22
CA ASN A 29 7.24 13.29 -5.47
C ASN A 29 6.12 13.13 -6.52
N GLU A 30 6.43 13.36 -7.79
CA GLU A 30 5.49 13.22 -8.91
C GLU A 30 4.89 11.82 -9.02
N GLN A 31 5.64 10.76 -8.70
CA GLN A 31 5.15 9.38 -8.72
C GLN A 31 4.02 9.15 -7.70
N LYS A 32 3.99 9.94 -6.64
CA LYS A 32 2.93 9.94 -5.62
C LYS A 32 1.87 11.04 -5.85
N GLY A 33 1.88 11.68 -7.01
CA GLY A 33 0.86 12.66 -7.40
C GLY A 33 1.17 14.12 -7.03
N LEU A 34 2.36 14.44 -6.54
CA LEU A 34 2.79 15.81 -6.30
C LEU A 34 3.20 16.47 -7.63
N ASN A 35 2.32 17.28 -8.21
CA ASN A 35 2.54 17.86 -9.54
C ASN A 35 3.66 18.91 -9.59
N GLN A 36 4.12 19.41 -8.45
CA GLN A 36 5.19 20.40 -8.36
C GLN A 36 6.16 20.02 -7.24
N ILE A 37 7.37 19.70 -7.61
CA ILE A 37 8.42 19.24 -6.71
C ILE A 37 9.21 20.38 -6.03
N ASN A 38 9.01 21.62 -6.47
CA ASN A 38 9.65 22.80 -5.89
C ASN A 38 8.86 23.30 -4.70
N ILE A 39 9.24 22.88 -3.51
CA ILE A 39 8.54 23.22 -2.27
C ILE A 39 9.21 24.45 -1.65
N LEU A 40 8.45 25.47 -1.31
CA LEU A 40 8.97 26.72 -0.70
C LEU A 40 8.57 26.86 0.75
N SER A 41 7.35 26.45 1.10
CA SER A 41 6.83 26.58 2.45
C SER A 41 5.87 25.45 2.80
N LEU A 42 5.83 25.11 4.09
CA LEU A 42 4.97 24.06 4.65
C LEU A 42 4.23 24.60 5.86
N ASN A 43 2.97 24.23 5.99
CA ASN A 43 2.17 24.53 7.16
C ASN A 43 1.11 23.45 7.40
N GLN A 44 0.85 23.09 8.65
CA GLN A 44 -0.30 22.27 8.97
C GLN A 44 -1.50 23.15 9.27
N GLY A 45 -2.53 23.06 8.44
CA GLY A 45 -3.75 23.84 8.60
C GLY A 45 -4.56 23.50 9.86
N PRO A 46 -5.55 24.34 10.24
CA PRO A 46 -6.37 24.12 11.45
C PRO A 46 -7.19 22.83 11.41
N ASN A 47 -7.46 22.27 10.23
CA ASN A 47 -8.12 21.00 10.00
C ASN A 47 -7.15 19.85 9.72
N HIS A 48 -5.86 20.02 10.09
CA HIS A 48 -4.77 19.05 10.06
C HIS A 48 -4.27 18.62 8.68
N TYR A 49 -4.78 19.16 7.57
CA TYR A 49 -4.15 18.96 6.25
C TYR A 49 -2.76 19.59 6.23
N ILE A 50 -1.85 19.01 5.46
CA ILE A 50 -0.56 19.63 5.16
C ILE A 50 -0.74 20.56 3.96
N TRP A 51 -0.48 21.84 4.15
CA TRP A 51 -0.51 22.87 3.12
C TRP A 51 0.90 23.08 2.60
N ILE A 52 1.05 23.08 1.30
CA ILE A 52 2.32 23.07 0.60
C ILE A 52 2.33 24.29 -0.33
N GLY A 53 3.22 25.25 -0.05
CA GLY A 53 3.45 26.40 -0.90
C GLY A 53 4.57 26.10 -1.90
N THR A 54 4.30 26.38 -3.15
CA THR A 54 5.19 26.14 -4.29
C THR A 54 5.49 27.43 -5.04
N TYR A 55 6.26 27.36 -6.13
CA TYR A 55 6.47 28.49 -7.04
C TYR A 55 5.20 28.96 -7.76
N PHE A 56 4.21 28.07 -7.94
CA PHE A 56 3.03 28.36 -8.76
C PHE A 56 1.71 28.20 -8.00
N GLY A 57 1.73 28.36 -6.69
CA GLY A 57 0.52 28.31 -5.88
C GLY A 57 0.59 27.38 -4.69
N ILE A 58 -0.58 26.90 -4.27
CA ILE A 58 -0.76 26.13 -3.05
C ILE A 58 -1.47 24.82 -3.35
N VAL A 59 -0.96 23.75 -2.76
CA VAL A 59 -1.55 22.42 -2.76
C VAL A 59 -1.77 21.98 -1.31
N ARG A 60 -2.84 21.24 -1.02
CA ARG A 60 -3.00 20.58 0.28
C ARG A 60 -2.97 19.07 0.14
N TYR A 61 -2.40 18.41 1.14
CA TYR A 61 -2.20 16.95 1.18
C TYR A 61 -2.95 16.34 2.36
N ASP A 62 -3.67 15.24 2.13
CA ASP A 62 -4.48 14.55 3.13
C ASP A 62 -3.89 13.19 3.58
N GLY A 63 -2.69 12.86 3.12
CA GLY A 63 -2.05 11.56 3.33
C GLY A 63 -2.22 10.59 2.14
N TYR A 64 -3.15 10.87 1.23
CA TYR A 64 -3.44 10.04 0.06
C TYR A 64 -3.37 10.80 -1.25
N GLU A 65 -3.96 11.99 -1.28
CA GLU A 65 -4.13 12.80 -2.49
C GLU A 65 -3.71 14.23 -2.28
N PHE A 66 -3.21 14.83 -3.36
CA PHE A 66 -2.92 16.25 -3.42
C PHE A 66 -4.11 16.97 -4.05
N GLU A 67 -4.69 17.90 -3.30
CA GLU A 67 -5.75 18.76 -3.77
C GLU A 67 -5.18 20.16 -4.08
N LYS A 68 -5.36 20.62 -5.31
CA LYS A 68 -4.98 21.95 -5.74
C LYS A 68 -5.89 22.99 -5.06
N VAL A 69 -5.30 23.90 -4.30
CA VAL A 69 -6.04 24.97 -3.60
C VAL A 69 -6.13 26.21 -4.48
N ILE A 70 -5.02 26.67 -5.00
CA ILE A 70 -4.92 27.78 -5.95
C ILE A 70 -3.71 27.58 -6.87
N GLU A 71 -3.89 27.91 -8.13
CA GLU A 71 -2.82 28.05 -9.13
C GLU A 71 -2.64 29.51 -9.43
N LEU A 72 -1.41 29.96 -9.40
CA LEU A 72 -1.07 31.34 -9.67
C LEU A 72 -0.31 31.40 -11.01
N ASP A 73 -0.90 32.05 -11.99
CA ASP A 73 -0.27 32.32 -13.27
C ASP A 73 0.58 33.59 -13.13
N GLY A 74 1.83 33.60 -13.61
CA GLY A 74 2.70 34.77 -13.57
C GLY A 74 4.18 34.42 -13.46
N ASN A 75 5.01 35.46 -13.26
CA ASN A 75 6.43 35.30 -12.99
C ASN A 75 6.65 34.59 -11.65
N ILE A 76 7.70 33.76 -11.56
CA ILE A 76 8.08 33.04 -10.32
C ILE A 76 8.15 33.97 -9.12
N GLU A 77 8.63 35.22 -9.29
CA GLU A 77 8.71 36.19 -8.19
C GLU A 77 7.34 36.63 -7.65
N GLU A 78 6.29 36.59 -8.47
CA GLU A 78 4.94 37.00 -8.11
C GLU A 78 4.06 35.88 -7.59
N SER A 79 4.34 34.65 -8.07
CA SER A 79 3.53 33.44 -7.79
C SER A 79 4.04 32.65 -6.57
N ALA A 80 5.33 32.78 -6.25
CA ALA A 80 5.99 31.99 -5.21
C ALA A 80 5.40 32.20 -3.81
N ILE A 81 4.97 31.14 -3.15
CA ILE A 81 4.43 31.15 -1.79
C ILE A 81 5.56 31.02 -0.77
N LEU A 82 6.01 32.15 -0.26
CA LEU A 82 7.19 32.26 0.61
C LEU A 82 6.98 31.70 2.01
N SER A 83 5.78 31.89 2.57
CA SER A 83 5.46 31.49 3.93
C SER A 83 3.97 31.30 4.09
N MET A 84 3.61 30.38 4.97
CA MET A 84 2.22 30.14 5.38
C MET A 84 2.11 30.06 6.90
N SER A 85 0.97 30.50 7.41
CA SER A 85 0.61 30.41 8.82
C SER A 85 -0.90 30.28 8.96
N ASN A 86 -1.37 29.82 10.12
CA ASN A 86 -2.80 29.65 10.33
C ASN A 86 -3.27 30.22 11.66
N ASN A 87 -4.53 30.62 11.69
CA ASN A 87 -5.31 30.80 12.90
C ASN A 87 -6.35 29.68 13.04
N THR A 88 -7.35 29.85 13.88
CA THR A 88 -8.37 28.82 14.14
C THR A 88 -9.25 28.47 12.94
N ASN A 89 -9.42 29.41 11.99
CA ASN A 89 -10.40 29.28 10.90
C ASN A 89 -9.80 29.41 9.50
N GLN A 90 -8.62 30.02 9.38
CA GLN A 90 -8.03 30.36 8.09
C GLN A 90 -6.57 29.94 8.00
N VAL A 91 -6.12 29.67 6.78
CA VAL A 91 -4.71 29.58 6.41
C VAL A 91 -4.34 30.84 5.65
N ILE A 92 -3.30 31.52 6.10
CA ILE A 92 -2.77 32.74 5.49
C ILE A 92 -1.50 32.37 4.74
N ALA A 93 -1.44 32.74 3.47
CA ALA A 93 -0.27 32.55 2.62
C ALA A 93 0.29 33.89 2.17
N LEU A 94 1.60 33.98 2.17
CA LEU A 94 2.36 35.18 1.82
C LEU A 94 3.11 34.92 0.50
N ASN A 95 2.96 35.85 -0.43
CA ASN A 95 3.88 36.01 -1.55
C ASN A 95 4.54 37.43 -1.54
N ASN A 96 5.29 37.78 -2.59
CA ASN A 96 5.96 39.08 -2.66
C ASN A 96 5.01 40.28 -2.79
N GLN A 97 3.76 40.09 -3.22
CA GLN A 97 2.84 41.17 -3.59
C GLN A 97 1.61 41.24 -2.70
N CYS A 98 1.21 40.14 -2.04
CA CYS A 98 -0.05 40.10 -1.31
C CYS A 98 -0.09 38.99 -0.25
N LEU A 99 -1.15 39.00 0.54
CA LEU A 99 -1.61 37.92 1.37
C LEU A 99 -2.81 37.24 0.73
N TYR A 100 -2.88 35.92 0.85
CA TYR A 100 -4.09 35.13 0.58
C TYR A 100 -4.60 34.58 1.90
N ALA A 101 -5.88 34.77 2.18
CA ALA A 101 -6.55 34.19 3.34
C ALA A 101 -7.57 33.15 2.88
N PHE A 102 -7.31 31.87 3.17
CA PHE A 102 -8.16 30.74 2.78
C PHE A 102 -9.01 30.29 3.96
N ASP A 103 -10.31 30.12 3.76
CA ASP A 103 -11.14 29.42 4.72
C ASP A 103 -10.77 27.93 4.77
N LYS A 104 -10.64 27.37 5.96
CA LYS A 104 -10.14 26.01 6.17
C LYS A 104 -10.99 24.90 5.55
N ASN A 105 -12.30 25.14 5.39
CA ASN A 105 -13.26 24.13 4.95
C ASN A 105 -13.66 24.34 3.48
N THR A 106 -14.07 25.55 3.16
CA THR A 106 -14.59 25.90 1.83
C THR A 106 -13.51 26.16 0.80
N LEU A 107 -12.26 26.44 1.25
CA LEU A 107 -11.15 26.93 0.44
C LEU A 107 -11.43 28.26 -0.28
N ALA A 108 -12.56 28.90 0.04
CA ALA A 108 -12.80 30.25 -0.40
C ALA A 108 -11.68 31.16 0.10
N HIS A 109 -11.18 32.04 -0.75
CA HIS A 109 -10.06 32.87 -0.41
C HIS A 109 -10.31 34.35 -0.73
N SER A 110 -9.65 35.20 0.01
CA SER A 110 -9.51 36.61 -0.26
C SER A 110 -8.06 36.97 -0.53
N ARG A 111 -7.82 37.84 -1.48
CA ARG A 111 -6.50 38.39 -1.81
C ARG A 111 -6.40 39.78 -1.19
N ILE A 112 -5.37 40.03 -0.39
CA ILE A 112 -5.08 41.34 0.23
C ILE A 112 -3.77 41.85 -0.36
N PRO A 113 -3.81 42.71 -1.38
CA PRO A 113 -2.61 43.23 -2.06
C PRO A 113 -1.84 44.17 -1.13
N PHE A 114 -0.51 44.20 -1.25
CA PHE A 114 0.30 45.19 -0.57
C PHE A 114 0.20 46.55 -1.31
N PRO A 115 0.00 47.65 -0.59
CA PRO A 115 0.16 48.97 -1.19
C PRO A 115 1.55 49.11 -1.84
N LYS A 116 1.62 49.75 -2.98
CA LYS A 116 2.88 49.89 -3.77
C LYS A 116 4.03 50.38 -2.86
N ASN A 117 5.14 49.63 -2.87
CA ASN A 117 6.40 49.89 -2.14
C ASN A 117 6.27 50.00 -0.62
N LEU A 118 5.16 49.55 -0.03
CA LEU A 118 4.98 49.64 1.43
C LEU A 118 5.77 48.55 2.16
N ILE A 119 5.70 47.33 1.73
CA ILE A 119 6.39 46.17 2.32
C ILE A 119 7.52 45.75 1.37
N SER A 120 8.77 45.85 1.83
CA SER A 120 9.93 45.47 1.06
C SER A 120 10.38 44.05 1.37
N LYS A 121 10.42 43.22 0.34
CA LYS A 121 10.85 41.79 0.42
C LYS A 121 10.32 41.07 1.65
N PRO A 122 9.04 40.80 1.70
CA PRO A 122 8.44 40.04 2.81
C PRO A 122 9.05 38.66 2.91
N LYS A 123 9.25 38.14 4.13
CA LYS A 123 9.94 36.85 4.38
C LYS A 123 9.02 35.82 4.99
N LYS A 124 8.32 36.18 6.07
CA LYS A 124 7.52 35.25 6.86
C LYS A 124 6.24 35.88 7.38
N VAL A 125 5.20 35.09 7.49
CA VAL A 125 3.89 35.51 7.99
C VAL A 125 3.52 34.72 9.24
N ILE A 126 2.91 35.39 10.22
CA ILE A 126 2.30 34.80 11.41
C ILE A 126 0.85 35.23 11.49
N ALA A 127 -0.05 34.27 11.44
CA ALA A 127 -1.47 34.53 11.67
C ALA A 127 -1.81 34.40 13.16
N LEU A 128 -2.41 35.43 13.69
CA LEU A 128 -2.95 35.52 15.05
C LEU A 128 -4.48 35.53 14.99
N ARG A 129 -5.14 35.54 16.11
CA ARG A 129 -6.62 35.49 16.15
C ARG A 129 -7.26 36.70 15.44
N ASN A 130 -6.71 37.90 15.64
CA ASN A 130 -7.29 39.17 15.18
C ASN A 130 -6.38 39.94 14.20
N CYS A 131 -5.14 39.56 14.02
CA CYS A 131 -4.22 40.24 13.14
C CYS A 131 -3.21 39.29 12.51
N ILE A 132 -2.53 39.79 11.49
CA ILE A 132 -1.47 39.10 10.77
C ILE A 132 -0.20 39.92 10.95
N LEU A 133 0.92 39.25 11.24
CA LEU A 133 2.23 39.89 11.29
C LEU A 133 3.08 39.40 10.11
N ILE A 134 3.83 40.35 9.53
CA ILE A 134 4.70 40.09 8.37
C ILE A 134 6.09 40.62 8.68
N SER A 135 7.10 39.74 8.64
CA SER A 135 8.49 40.16 8.68
C SER A 135 8.98 40.56 7.30
N ALA A 136 9.66 41.70 7.21
CA ALA A 136 10.16 42.27 5.97
C ALA A 136 11.52 42.96 6.15
N GLU A 137 12.19 43.30 5.05
CA GLU A 137 13.46 44.05 5.11
C GLU A 137 13.32 45.46 5.72
N ASN A 138 12.14 46.07 5.61
CA ASN A 138 11.86 47.39 6.14
C ASN A 138 11.08 47.37 7.48
N GLY A 139 11.04 46.23 8.19
CA GLY A 139 10.50 46.16 9.54
C GLY A 139 9.49 45.01 9.78
N LEU A 140 8.75 45.15 10.90
CA LEU A 140 7.66 44.27 11.28
C LEU A 140 6.33 44.96 10.97
N TRP A 141 5.53 44.33 10.12
CA TRP A 141 4.24 44.86 9.68
C TRP A 141 3.09 44.09 10.34
N ARG A 142 2.07 44.84 10.69
CA ARG A 142 0.80 44.33 11.21
C ARG A 142 -0.31 44.62 10.22
N ALA A 143 -1.09 43.60 9.87
CA ALA A 143 -2.32 43.72 9.10
C ALA A 143 -3.50 43.28 9.97
N GLU A 144 -4.64 43.99 9.88
CA GLU A 144 -5.88 43.55 10.52
C GLU A 144 -6.68 42.63 9.60
N MET A 145 -7.28 41.60 10.19
CA MET A 145 -8.12 40.67 9.44
C MET A 145 -9.33 41.38 8.81
N GLY A 146 -9.50 41.21 7.50
CA GLY A 146 -10.63 41.77 6.77
C GLY A 146 -10.55 43.29 6.46
N LYS A 147 -9.40 43.89 6.67
CA LYS A 147 -9.15 45.30 6.34
C LYS A 147 -7.88 45.41 5.50
N ASP A 148 -7.88 46.30 4.52
CA ASP A 148 -6.70 46.65 3.73
C ASP A 148 -5.79 47.65 4.48
N PHE A 149 -5.57 47.42 5.77
CA PHE A 149 -4.78 48.28 6.63
C PHE A 149 -3.49 47.58 7.05
N PHE A 150 -2.36 48.24 6.78
CA PHE A 150 -1.02 47.79 7.14
C PHE A 150 -0.33 48.85 7.99
N GLU A 151 0.13 48.47 9.17
CA GLU A 151 0.87 49.30 10.11
C GLU A 151 2.28 48.75 10.28
N ASN A 152 3.32 49.59 10.13
CA ASN A 152 4.66 49.17 10.51
C ASN A 152 4.84 49.39 12.02
N ILE A 153 4.81 48.31 12.76
CA ILE A 153 4.90 48.33 14.23
C ILE A 153 6.35 48.31 14.74
N HIS A 154 7.33 48.05 13.87
CA HIS A 154 8.76 48.19 14.17
C HIS A 154 9.52 48.58 12.90
N ALA A 155 9.71 49.88 12.71
CA ALA A 155 10.34 50.46 11.52
C ALA A 155 11.87 50.61 11.70
N GLY A 156 12.58 50.67 10.57
CA GLY A 156 14.00 51.07 10.54
C GLY A 156 15.03 49.95 10.69
N SER A 157 14.64 48.71 10.95
CA SER A 157 15.53 47.56 11.04
C SER A 157 14.94 46.33 10.38
N PRO A 158 15.67 45.62 9.49
CA PRO A 158 15.18 44.41 8.88
C PRO A 158 14.81 43.34 9.92
N VAL A 159 13.59 42.82 9.83
CA VAL A 159 13.16 41.68 10.65
C VAL A 159 13.53 40.40 9.91
N THR A 160 14.44 39.62 10.49
CA THR A 160 15.03 38.44 9.80
C THR A 160 14.21 37.19 9.96
N ASP A 161 13.66 36.94 11.16
CA ASP A 161 12.79 35.79 11.43
C ASP A 161 11.75 36.15 12.50
N ILE A 162 10.64 35.42 12.52
CA ILE A 162 9.50 35.60 13.42
C ILE A 162 8.89 34.25 13.78
N GLN A 163 8.56 34.05 15.07
CA GLN A 163 7.90 32.85 15.58
C GLN A 163 6.82 33.16 16.60
N LYS A 164 5.75 32.37 16.58
CA LYS A 164 4.60 32.41 17.48
C LYS A 164 4.76 31.37 18.59
N LEU A 165 4.60 31.77 19.83
CA LEU A 165 4.46 30.88 20.98
C LEU A 165 3.00 30.47 21.20
N GLN A 166 2.76 29.30 21.83
CA GLN A 166 1.39 28.85 22.17
C GLN A 166 0.67 29.84 23.08
N SER A 167 1.42 30.57 23.92
CA SER A 167 0.92 31.69 24.74
C SER A 167 0.33 32.85 23.95
N GLY A 168 0.46 32.85 22.62
CA GLY A 168 0.04 33.91 21.71
C GLY A 168 1.02 35.08 21.62
N LYS A 169 2.14 35.08 22.37
CA LYS A 169 3.23 36.03 22.20
C LYS A 169 3.98 35.71 20.90
N VAL A 170 4.61 36.73 20.34
CA VAL A 170 5.42 36.58 19.13
C VAL A 170 6.83 37.06 19.41
N VAL A 171 7.80 36.21 19.06
CA VAL A 171 9.23 36.55 19.13
C VAL A 171 9.72 36.83 17.72
N TYR A 172 10.51 37.90 17.56
CA TYR A 172 11.16 38.22 16.30
C TYR A 172 12.61 38.66 16.51
N SER A 173 13.42 38.55 15.47
CA SER A 173 14.83 38.95 15.47
C SER A 173 15.11 40.05 14.45
N ASN A 174 16.01 40.97 14.83
CA ASN A 174 16.54 42.01 13.97
C ASN A 174 18.05 42.22 14.26
N ALA A 175 18.60 43.32 13.76
CA ALA A 175 20.01 43.67 14.01
C ALA A 175 20.33 44.00 15.50
N GLU A 176 19.35 44.35 16.30
CA GLU A 176 19.48 44.68 17.73
C GLU A 176 19.33 43.43 18.64
N GLY A 177 18.95 42.27 18.08
CA GLY A 177 18.73 41.02 18.77
C GLY A 177 17.31 40.54 18.79
N PHE A 178 16.87 39.96 19.92
CA PHE A 178 15.53 39.39 20.07
C PHE A 178 14.56 40.39 20.71
N HIS A 179 13.35 40.36 20.19
CA HIS A 179 12.22 41.16 20.68
C HIS A 179 11.02 40.24 20.93
N ILE A 180 10.25 40.53 22.02
CA ILE A 180 8.96 39.86 22.29
C ILE A 180 7.86 40.88 22.04
N TYR A 181 6.97 40.55 21.13
CA TYR A 181 5.77 41.34 20.86
C TYR A 181 4.54 40.72 21.52
N TYR A 182 3.76 41.56 22.19
CA TYR A 182 2.51 41.24 22.86
C TYR A 182 1.33 41.80 22.05
N PRO A 183 0.67 40.97 21.22
CA PRO A 183 -0.31 41.44 20.25
C PRO A 183 -1.55 42.12 20.87
N PHE A 184 -1.95 41.68 22.08
CA PHE A 184 -3.15 42.21 22.76
C PHE A 184 -2.98 43.64 23.28
N ILE A 185 -1.79 44.03 23.66
CA ILE A 185 -1.48 45.33 24.22
C ILE A 185 -0.58 46.19 23.32
N ASN A 186 -0.29 45.69 22.12
CA ASN A 186 0.58 46.31 21.11
C ASN A 186 1.90 46.81 21.71
N LYS A 187 2.58 45.95 22.50
CA LYS A 187 3.80 46.30 23.22
C LYS A 187 4.97 45.40 22.76
N HIS A 188 6.13 46.04 22.55
CA HIS A 188 7.41 45.35 22.29
C HIS A 188 8.28 45.42 23.54
N ILE A 189 8.99 44.32 23.81
CA ILE A 189 10.01 44.23 24.84
C ILE A 189 11.28 43.68 24.17
N GLN A 190 12.34 44.44 24.14
CA GLN A 190 13.65 43.97 23.70
C GLN A 190 14.24 43.08 24.78
N VAL A 191 14.68 41.90 24.38
CA VAL A 191 15.46 41.00 25.22
C VAL A 191 16.94 41.28 24.96
N HIS A 192 17.64 41.75 26.01
CA HIS A 192 19.04 42.15 25.89
C HIS A 192 19.95 40.99 25.48
N HIS A 193 20.09 40.80 24.20
CA HIS A 193 21.16 40.00 23.58
C HIS A 193 21.60 40.79 22.35
N LYS A 194 22.80 41.32 22.38
CA LYS A 194 23.40 41.93 21.19
C LYS A 194 24.17 40.85 20.46
N PRO A 195 23.70 40.38 19.29
CA PRO A 195 24.36 39.36 18.52
C PRO A 195 25.72 39.88 17.99
N ALA A 196 26.68 38.99 17.78
CA ALA A 196 27.94 39.33 17.15
C ALA A 196 27.78 39.64 15.67
N SER A 197 26.84 39.00 15.03
CA SER A 197 26.40 39.24 13.65
C SER A 197 24.88 39.13 13.53
N LEU A 198 24.31 39.43 12.35
CA LEU A 198 22.85 39.39 12.13
C LEU A 198 22.29 37.99 12.37
N ILE A 199 21.26 37.86 13.20
CA ILE A 199 20.54 36.62 13.41
C ILE A 199 19.80 36.25 12.12
N LYS A 200 20.11 35.13 11.50
CA LYS A 200 19.45 34.65 10.27
C LYS A 200 18.12 34.00 10.62
N HIS A 201 18.18 32.98 11.48
CA HIS A 201 17.07 32.15 11.89
C HIS A 201 17.16 31.82 13.37
N PHE A 202 16.02 31.56 13.97
CA PHE A 202 15.97 31.04 15.34
C PHE A 202 14.81 30.06 15.52
N TRP A 203 14.90 29.23 16.53
CA TRP A 203 13.82 28.41 17.09
C TRP A 203 13.67 28.79 18.57
N ILE A 204 12.43 28.85 19.05
CA ILE A 204 12.14 29.08 20.44
C ILE A 204 11.06 28.13 20.96
N GLY A 205 11.29 27.53 22.14
CA GLY A 205 10.34 26.71 22.86
C GLY A 205 9.48 27.49 23.84
N GLU A 206 8.43 26.87 24.37
CA GLU A 206 7.52 27.51 25.35
C GLU A 206 8.23 27.90 26.66
N ASN A 207 9.25 27.18 27.07
CA ASN A 207 10.10 27.46 28.23
C ASN A 207 11.14 28.56 27.98
N GLN A 208 11.03 29.26 26.83
CA GLN A 208 11.96 30.26 26.32
C GLN A 208 13.39 29.72 26.05
N ASP A 209 13.55 28.40 25.94
CA ASP A 209 14.77 27.79 25.36
C ASP A 209 14.86 28.22 23.90
N ILE A 210 16.03 28.69 23.49
CA ILE A 210 16.22 29.25 22.15
C ILE A 210 17.46 28.65 21.48
N ALA A 211 17.34 28.39 20.18
CA ALA A 211 18.44 28.08 19.30
C ALA A 211 18.48 29.11 18.17
N TRP A 212 19.63 29.67 17.83
CA TRP A 212 19.74 30.61 16.72
C TRP A 212 21.02 30.45 15.93
N LEU A 213 20.98 30.92 14.71
CA LEU A 213 22.07 30.95 13.76
C LEU A 213 22.33 32.38 13.33
N GLU A 214 23.60 32.86 13.48
CA GLU A 214 24.02 34.15 13.03
C GLU A 214 24.58 34.15 11.58
N ALA A 215 24.83 35.36 11.04
CA ALA A 215 25.26 35.50 9.65
C ALA A 215 26.65 34.93 9.38
N ASP A 216 27.52 34.86 10.38
CA ASP A 216 28.83 34.24 10.36
C ASP A 216 28.83 32.73 10.49
N ASN A 217 27.64 32.11 10.51
CA ASN A 217 27.41 30.67 10.67
C ASN A 217 27.70 30.15 12.08
N GLU A 218 27.67 31.01 13.06
CA GLU A 218 27.73 30.63 14.45
C GLU A 218 26.35 30.22 14.96
N PHE A 219 26.29 29.05 15.57
CA PHE A 219 25.11 28.48 16.18
C PHE A 219 25.16 28.61 17.69
N TYR A 220 24.10 29.01 18.27
CA TYR A 220 23.96 29.22 19.70
C TYR A 220 22.76 28.47 20.27
N LEU A 221 22.92 27.94 21.48
CA LEU A 221 21.84 27.45 22.32
C LEU A 221 21.82 28.25 23.63
N GLY A 222 20.65 28.62 24.07
CA GLY A 222 20.49 29.41 25.30
C GLY A 222 19.07 29.43 25.80
N ASN A 223 18.81 30.28 26.78
CA ASN A 223 17.48 30.55 27.31
C ASN A 223 17.28 32.03 27.43
N LEU A 224 16.19 32.55 26.81
CA LEU A 224 15.92 34.00 26.80
C LEU A 224 15.55 34.56 28.18
N ALA A 225 14.91 33.77 29.06
CA ALA A 225 14.52 34.25 30.38
C ALA A 225 15.72 34.44 31.30
N SER A 226 16.68 33.49 31.29
CA SER A 226 17.88 33.54 32.13
C SER A 226 19.01 34.34 31.51
N LYS A 227 18.92 34.69 30.21
CA LYS A 227 19.94 35.36 29.39
C LYS A 227 21.26 34.60 29.29
N ASN A 228 21.23 33.31 29.54
CA ASN A 228 22.39 32.45 29.48
C ASN A 228 22.56 31.81 28.10
N ILE A 229 23.78 31.92 27.56
CA ILE A 229 24.23 31.14 26.41
C ILE A 229 24.85 29.85 26.94
N ILE A 230 24.25 28.70 26.56
CA ILE A 230 24.68 27.38 27.02
C ILE A 230 25.77 26.80 26.10
N ILE A 231 25.59 26.99 24.79
CA ILE A 231 26.45 26.46 23.73
C ILE A 231 26.68 27.53 22.66
N LYS A 232 27.94 27.64 22.23
CA LYS A 232 28.35 28.36 21.04
C LYS A 232 29.15 27.39 20.17
N LYS A 233 28.77 27.24 18.90
CA LYS A 233 29.46 26.36 17.92
C LYS A 233 29.55 27.07 16.57
N SER A 234 30.75 27.04 15.99
CA SER A 234 30.98 27.47 14.62
C SER A 234 30.90 26.27 13.69
N PHE A 235 30.14 26.41 12.60
CA PHE A 235 30.02 25.39 11.57
C PHE A 235 30.71 25.83 10.28
N GLU A 236 31.45 24.93 9.65
CA GLU A 236 31.85 25.12 8.26
C GLU A 236 30.66 24.92 7.32
N ILE A 237 29.69 25.83 7.37
CA ILE A 237 28.66 25.96 6.36
C ILE A 237 29.30 26.74 5.21
N ASP A 238 29.17 26.23 3.97
CA ASP A 238 29.73 26.89 2.77
C ASP A 238 29.49 28.41 2.77
N LYS A 239 30.43 29.17 2.22
CA LYS A 239 30.42 30.66 2.17
C LYS A 239 29.17 31.25 1.49
N THR A 240 28.28 30.43 0.90
CA THR A 240 26.97 30.87 0.41
C THR A 240 25.91 30.62 1.48
N PRO A 241 25.45 31.65 2.19
CA PRO A 241 24.52 31.50 3.31
C PRO A 241 23.09 31.29 2.82
N SER A 242 22.64 30.06 2.76
CA SER A 242 21.24 29.76 2.50
C SER A 242 20.69 28.76 3.51
N SER A 243 20.81 29.09 4.80
CA SER A 243 20.01 28.41 5.81
C SER A 243 18.53 28.78 5.63
N LYS A 244 17.64 27.81 5.81
CA LYS A 244 16.20 27.90 5.56
C LYS A 244 15.36 27.64 6.82
N GLY A 245 15.86 28.07 7.97
CA GLY A 245 15.18 27.94 9.27
C GLY A 245 15.83 26.94 10.20
N ILE A 246 15.39 26.96 11.45
CA ILE A 246 15.78 26.04 12.51
C ILE A 246 14.50 25.44 13.07
N ILE A 247 14.52 24.13 13.31
CA ILE A 247 13.42 23.41 13.97
C ILE A 247 13.98 22.44 15.01
N LYS A 248 13.33 22.32 16.15
CA LYS A 248 13.63 21.27 17.12
C LYS A 248 12.76 20.05 16.83
N TYR A 249 13.41 18.89 16.71
CA TYR A 249 12.71 17.62 16.56
C TYR A 249 13.35 16.58 17.48
N LYS A 250 12.58 16.01 18.38
CA LYS A 250 13.08 15.18 19.48
C LYS A 250 14.12 15.98 20.27
N ASN A 251 15.31 15.45 20.48
CA ASN A 251 16.39 16.07 21.25
C ASN A 251 17.42 16.81 20.38
N ASN A 252 17.15 16.96 19.07
CA ASN A 252 18.07 17.59 18.15
C ASN A 252 17.47 18.84 17.50
N TYR A 253 18.35 19.77 17.14
CA TYR A 253 18.01 20.93 16.30
C TYR A 253 18.41 20.64 14.87
N TYR A 254 17.54 20.93 13.92
CA TYR A 254 17.77 20.72 12.49
C TYR A 254 17.76 22.06 11.77
N ILE A 255 18.77 22.23 10.91
CA ILE A 255 18.95 23.46 10.13
C ILE A 255 18.94 23.04 8.65
N GLY A 256 18.02 23.60 7.88
CA GLY A 256 17.97 23.38 6.42
C GLY A 256 19.09 24.15 5.73
N THR A 257 19.87 23.46 4.89
CA THR A 257 20.96 24.07 4.13
C THR A 257 20.92 23.64 2.65
N ARG A 258 21.82 24.20 1.83
CA ARG A 258 22.02 23.72 0.43
C ARG A 258 22.82 22.43 0.33
N LYS A 259 23.47 22.02 1.40
CA LYS A 259 24.29 20.80 1.48
C LYS A 259 23.62 19.68 2.25
N GLY A 260 22.32 19.73 2.43
CA GLY A 260 21.56 18.78 3.21
C GLY A 260 21.00 19.35 4.50
N LEU A 261 20.52 18.48 5.37
CA LEU A 261 19.95 18.80 6.65
C LEU A 261 21.00 18.67 7.75
N LEU A 262 21.40 19.79 8.34
CA LEU A 262 22.36 19.81 9.45
C LEU A 262 21.65 19.48 10.76
N SER A 263 22.05 18.41 11.42
CA SER A 263 21.57 17.99 12.75
C SER A 263 22.57 18.43 13.82
N VAL A 264 22.06 19.09 14.87
CA VAL A 264 22.83 19.54 16.03
C VAL A 264 22.19 18.99 17.30
N THR A 265 22.94 18.27 18.11
CA THR A 265 22.45 17.75 19.39
C THR A 265 22.46 18.83 20.49
N GLU A 266 21.74 18.61 21.58
CA GLU A 266 21.79 19.48 22.76
C GLU A 266 23.20 19.60 23.40
N LEU A 267 24.09 18.67 23.10
CA LEU A 267 25.50 18.71 23.51
C LEU A 267 26.43 19.44 22.52
N GLY A 268 25.87 19.93 21.41
CA GLY A 268 26.58 20.66 20.36
C GLY A 268 27.38 19.76 19.40
N THR A 269 27.21 18.45 19.40
CA THR A 269 27.71 17.60 18.32
C THR A 269 26.84 17.76 17.09
N TRP A 270 27.42 17.68 15.91
CA TRP A 270 26.68 17.90 14.67
C TRP A 270 27.06 16.93 13.56
N SER A 271 26.12 16.72 12.64
CA SER A 271 26.31 15.90 11.45
C SER A 271 25.37 16.35 10.34
N TYR A 272 25.75 16.08 9.08
CA TYR A 272 24.87 16.28 7.93
C TYR A 272 24.12 15.01 7.58
N LEU A 273 22.85 15.19 7.25
CA LEU A 273 22.03 14.21 6.56
C LEU A 273 21.93 14.66 5.10
N ASN A 274 22.49 13.86 4.20
CA ASN A 274 22.58 14.17 2.77
C ASN A 274 21.78 13.18 1.93
N HIS A 275 21.51 13.59 0.70
CA HIS A 275 21.06 12.70 -0.35
C HIS A 275 22.13 11.64 -0.63
N ASN A 276 21.68 10.39 -0.75
CA ASN A 276 22.50 9.26 -1.16
C ASN A 276 21.71 8.36 -2.09
N GLU A 277 22.08 8.27 -3.35
CA GLU A 277 21.40 7.44 -4.34
C GLU A 277 21.35 5.96 -3.96
N GLU A 278 22.31 5.49 -3.18
CA GLU A 278 22.37 4.10 -2.70
C GLU A 278 21.44 3.84 -1.51
N GLU A 279 21.02 4.88 -0.79
CA GLU A 279 20.13 4.78 0.37
C GLU A 279 18.73 5.29 0.02
N SER A 280 17.80 4.38 -0.28
CA SER A 280 16.42 4.70 -0.68
C SER A 280 15.64 5.57 0.33
N TYR A 281 16.11 5.65 1.56
CA TYR A 281 15.48 6.43 2.64
C TYR A 281 16.33 7.63 3.09
N SER A 282 17.36 8.01 2.33
CA SER A 282 18.09 9.28 2.51
C SER A 282 17.19 10.44 2.08
N LEU A 283 17.65 11.68 2.18
CA LEU A 283 16.95 12.83 1.59
C LEU A 283 16.81 12.65 0.07
N SER A 284 15.70 13.12 -0.50
CA SER A 284 15.48 13.11 -1.95
C SER A 284 16.46 14.04 -2.70
N GLN A 285 16.93 15.09 -2.01
CA GLN A 285 17.92 16.06 -2.50
C GLN A 285 18.51 16.85 -1.35
N ASP A 286 19.71 17.41 -1.55
CA ASP A 286 20.43 18.17 -0.52
C ASP A 286 19.92 19.60 -0.30
N PHE A 287 19.25 20.18 -1.29
CA PHE A 287 18.78 21.55 -1.21
C PHE A 287 17.48 21.68 -0.41
N ILE A 288 17.62 21.91 0.90
CA ILE A 288 16.46 22.04 1.81
C ILE A 288 15.85 23.44 1.69
N SER A 289 14.55 23.51 1.47
CA SER A 289 13.80 24.77 1.30
C SER A 289 12.96 25.14 2.53
N CYS A 290 12.35 24.16 3.19
CA CYS A 290 11.50 24.38 4.36
C CYS A 290 11.39 23.11 5.21
N MET A 291 10.95 23.28 6.45
CA MET A 291 10.77 22.18 7.41
C MET A 291 9.53 22.41 8.25
N LEU A 292 8.88 21.32 8.67
CA LEU A 292 7.68 21.36 9.53
C LEU A 292 7.67 20.11 10.43
N VAL A 293 7.33 20.26 11.69
CA VAL A 293 6.89 19.18 12.57
C VAL A 293 5.39 19.31 12.74
N ASP A 294 4.65 18.27 12.36
CA ASP A 294 3.20 18.26 12.47
C ASP A 294 2.70 17.85 13.87
N ASN A 295 1.40 17.95 14.10
CA ASN A 295 0.78 17.65 15.40
C ASN A 295 0.87 16.15 15.81
N THR A 296 1.29 15.29 14.90
CA THR A 296 1.55 13.86 15.14
C THR A 296 3.03 13.55 15.23
N ASN A 297 3.86 14.59 15.40
CA ASN A 297 5.32 14.51 15.46
C ASN A 297 5.99 13.94 14.21
N ASN A 298 5.35 13.97 13.06
CA ASN A 298 6.03 13.70 11.81
C ASN A 298 6.93 14.88 11.43
N PHE A 299 8.10 14.59 10.91
CA PHE A 299 9.04 15.61 10.46
C PHE A 299 9.03 15.68 8.92
N TRP A 300 8.56 16.79 8.41
CA TRP A 300 8.44 17.12 6.99
C TRP A 300 9.60 18.00 6.56
N VAL A 301 10.23 17.64 5.46
CA VAL A 301 11.34 18.40 4.87
C VAL A 301 11.03 18.62 3.38
N GLY A 302 10.83 19.88 3.01
CA GLY A 302 10.67 20.31 1.63
C GLY A 302 12.03 20.56 0.98
N THR A 303 12.17 20.17 -0.28
CA THR A 303 13.37 20.41 -1.08
C THR A 303 13.05 21.22 -2.33
N GLU A 304 14.05 21.83 -2.93
CA GLU A 304 13.84 22.71 -4.08
C GLU A 304 13.56 21.97 -5.38
N LEU A 305 14.04 20.72 -5.55
CA LEU A 305 13.87 19.91 -6.77
C LEU A 305 13.54 18.43 -6.50
N GLY A 306 13.40 18.03 -5.25
CA GLY A 306 13.19 16.62 -4.86
C GLY A 306 11.82 16.35 -4.22
N GLY A 307 10.94 17.35 -4.17
CA GLY A 307 9.63 17.22 -3.53
C GLY A 307 9.69 17.24 -2.01
N LEU A 308 8.82 16.47 -1.37
CA LEU A 308 8.72 16.33 0.09
C LEU A 308 9.42 15.08 0.59
N ASN A 309 10.04 15.21 1.74
CA ASN A 309 10.61 14.11 2.52
C ASN A 309 9.86 14.04 3.84
N LEU A 310 9.38 12.87 4.18
CA LEU A 310 8.60 12.64 5.38
C LEU A 310 9.29 11.61 6.26
N HIS A 311 9.65 12.03 7.48
CA HIS A 311 10.13 11.14 8.53
C HIS A 311 9.02 10.91 9.57
N HIS A 312 8.73 9.64 9.81
CA HIS A 312 7.75 9.21 10.81
C HIS A 312 8.47 8.84 12.11
N PRO A 313 8.06 9.38 13.28
CA PRO A 313 8.75 9.14 14.54
C PRO A 313 8.75 7.67 14.98
N ASN A 314 7.71 6.94 14.61
CA ASN A 314 7.46 5.55 14.98
C ASN A 314 7.60 4.58 13.79
N ARG A 315 8.04 5.06 12.64
CA ARG A 315 8.31 4.28 11.44
C ARG A 315 9.79 3.86 11.44
N TYR A 316 10.11 2.78 10.79
CA TYR A 316 11.47 2.20 10.77
C TYR A 316 11.92 1.59 12.09
N VAL A 317 10.98 0.94 12.78
CA VAL A 317 11.29 0.08 13.94
C VAL A 317 12.17 -1.09 13.52
N PHE A 318 12.19 -1.40 12.21
CA PHE A 318 12.91 -2.52 11.62
C PHE A 318 14.09 -2.03 10.76
N PRO A 319 15.33 -2.07 11.25
CA PRO A 319 16.50 -1.81 10.40
C PRO A 319 16.55 -2.75 9.20
N VAL A 320 16.84 -2.20 8.02
CA VAL A 320 16.97 -2.96 6.77
C VAL A 320 18.42 -3.04 6.35
N VAL A 321 18.91 -4.24 6.07
CA VAL A 321 20.20 -4.47 5.44
C VAL A 321 19.98 -4.85 3.98
N SER A 322 20.13 -3.88 3.09
CA SER A 322 19.84 -4.07 1.65
C SER A 322 21.03 -3.83 0.73
N HIS A 323 22.12 -3.20 1.23
CA HIS A 323 23.27 -2.82 0.43
C HIS A 323 24.60 -3.04 1.16
N LEU A 324 25.59 -3.50 0.41
CA LEU A 324 27.00 -3.47 0.84
C LEU A 324 27.57 -2.07 0.62
N LYS A 325 28.39 -1.58 1.57
CA LYS A 325 29.12 -0.30 1.40
C LYS A 325 30.17 -0.35 0.29
N ASP A 326 30.48 -1.53 -0.25
CA ASP A 326 31.48 -1.68 -1.31
C ASP A 326 30.83 -1.63 -2.69
N THR A 327 31.20 -0.63 -3.49
CA THR A 327 30.71 -0.36 -4.85
C THR A 327 30.96 -1.49 -5.86
N LYS A 328 31.75 -2.50 -5.53
CA LYS A 328 32.02 -3.66 -6.38
C LYS A 328 31.06 -4.83 -6.19
N MET A 329 30.21 -4.80 -5.17
CA MET A 329 29.28 -5.89 -4.87
C MET A 329 27.82 -5.47 -5.12
N LYS A 330 27.10 -6.31 -5.84
CA LYS A 330 25.68 -6.12 -6.19
C LYS A 330 24.81 -6.09 -4.93
N LYS A 331 23.70 -5.37 -5.00
CA LYS A 331 22.67 -5.24 -3.95
C LYS A 331 22.39 -6.58 -3.27
N CYS A 332 22.36 -6.56 -1.93
CA CYS A 332 21.96 -7.69 -1.10
C CYS A 332 20.45 -7.92 -1.25
N LYS A 333 20.08 -8.83 -2.14
CA LYS A 333 18.67 -9.16 -2.44
C LYS A 333 18.43 -10.65 -2.24
N GLU A 334 17.17 -10.99 -2.06
CA GLU A 334 16.68 -12.37 -2.06
C GLU A 334 17.42 -13.27 -1.04
N ILE A 335 17.30 -12.93 0.24
CA ILE A 335 17.99 -13.61 1.34
C ILE A 335 17.24 -14.89 1.72
N LEU A 336 17.91 -16.03 1.60
CA LEU A 336 17.32 -17.37 1.73
C LEU A 336 17.52 -17.99 3.12
N SER A 337 18.64 -17.74 3.77
CA SER A 337 18.93 -18.40 5.05
C SER A 337 19.96 -17.63 5.88
N PHE A 338 19.99 -17.93 7.19
CA PHE A 338 20.87 -17.31 8.17
C PHE A 338 21.49 -18.34 9.10
N ALA A 339 22.69 -18.05 9.59
CA ALA A 339 23.31 -18.71 10.74
C ALA A 339 24.11 -17.71 11.57
N GLU A 340 24.22 -17.93 12.88
CA GLU A 340 25.03 -17.12 13.78
C GLU A 340 26.36 -17.78 14.07
N THR A 341 27.46 -17.05 13.96
CA THR A 341 28.80 -17.49 14.36
C THR A 341 28.94 -17.41 15.88
N ARG A 342 29.97 -18.02 16.42
CA ARG A 342 30.26 -17.91 17.86
C ARG A 342 30.64 -16.51 18.31
N LYS A 343 31.16 -15.69 17.41
CA LYS A 343 31.52 -14.28 17.67
C LYS A 343 30.30 -13.35 17.61
N GLY A 344 29.12 -13.87 17.22
CA GLY A 344 27.89 -13.10 17.08
C GLY A 344 27.72 -12.45 15.70
N ASP A 345 28.65 -12.69 14.75
CA ASP A 345 28.41 -12.31 13.36
C ASP A 345 27.33 -13.18 12.74
N ILE A 346 26.54 -12.62 11.83
CA ILE A 346 25.47 -13.32 11.15
C ILE A 346 25.91 -13.66 9.73
N LEU A 347 25.95 -14.93 9.42
CA LEU A 347 26.09 -15.42 8.06
C LEU A 347 24.72 -15.42 7.39
N PHE A 348 24.64 -14.97 6.15
CA PHE A 348 23.42 -15.04 5.35
C PHE A 348 23.72 -15.43 3.92
N GLN A 349 22.76 -16.06 3.25
CA GLN A 349 22.87 -16.53 1.88
C GLN A 349 21.79 -15.88 1.00
N ASN A 350 22.10 -15.70 -0.28
CA ASN A 350 21.16 -15.16 -1.25
C ASN A 350 21.13 -15.99 -2.55
N THR A 351 20.21 -15.65 -3.45
CA THR A 351 20.03 -16.33 -4.74
C THR A 351 21.16 -16.07 -5.75
N LEU A 352 22.04 -15.09 -5.52
CA LEU A 352 23.18 -14.80 -6.38
C LEU A 352 24.37 -15.76 -6.14
N GLY A 353 24.28 -16.65 -5.15
CA GLY A 353 25.32 -17.61 -4.81
C GLY A 353 26.46 -16.95 -4.05
N GLY A 354 26.28 -16.78 -2.75
CA GLY A 354 27.30 -16.25 -1.85
C GLY A 354 26.88 -16.26 -0.39
N ILE A 355 27.89 -16.13 0.49
CA ILE A 355 27.73 -16.00 1.93
C ILE A 355 28.14 -14.60 2.31
N GLY A 356 27.20 -13.80 2.84
CA GLY A 356 27.49 -12.51 3.47
C GLY A 356 27.79 -12.69 4.95
N VAL A 357 28.73 -11.92 5.48
CA VAL A 357 29.05 -11.86 6.91
C VAL A 357 28.62 -10.51 7.44
N PHE A 358 27.59 -10.49 8.25
CA PHE A 358 27.01 -9.26 8.82
C PHE A 358 27.39 -9.12 10.31
N ASP A 359 27.87 -7.94 10.67
CA ASP A 359 28.13 -7.58 12.07
C ASP A 359 26.94 -6.77 12.62
N PRO A 360 26.16 -7.33 13.54
CA PRO A 360 25.00 -6.63 14.11
C PRO A 360 25.37 -5.42 14.98
N ASN A 361 26.61 -5.35 15.52
CA ASN A 361 27.04 -4.26 16.38
C ASN A 361 27.38 -3.00 15.58
N THR A 362 28.01 -3.18 14.42
CA THR A 362 28.37 -2.07 13.51
C THR A 362 27.35 -1.83 12.43
N ILE A 363 26.35 -2.72 12.31
CA ILE A 363 25.32 -2.72 11.25
C ILE A 363 25.96 -2.68 9.85
N GLN A 364 27.01 -3.48 9.66
CA GLN A 364 27.77 -3.53 8.40
C GLN A 364 27.95 -4.97 7.92
N ILE A 365 27.98 -5.14 6.61
CA ILE A 365 28.42 -6.38 6.00
C ILE A 365 29.94 -6.31 5.89
N LYS A 366 30.61 -7.14 6.70
CA LYS A 366 32.08 -7.20 6.77
C LYS A 366 32.67 -7.79 5.49
N LYS A 367 31.99 -8.81 4.93
CA LYS A 367 32.57 -9.59 3.84
C LYS A 367 31.48 -10.28 3.02
N TRP A 368 31.81 -10.53 1.76
CA TRP A 368 31.02 -11.37 0.86
C TRP A 368 31.94 -12.47 0.27
N ILE A 369 31.52 -13.73 0.43
CA ILE A 369 32.23 -14.91 -0.04
C ILE A 369 31.40 -15.52 -1.17
N LYS A 370 31.95 -15.53 -2.38
CA LYS A 370 31.27 -16.12 -3.54
C LYS A 370 31.37 -17.65 -3.47
N THR A 371 30.22 -18.35 -3.52
CA THR A 371 30.16 -19.81 -3.38
C THR A 371 30.05 -20.55 -4.71
N GLY A 372 29.47 -19.91 -5.73
CA GLY A 372 29.16 -20.57 -7.02
C GLY A 372 27.90 -21.41 -7.01
N PHE A 373 27.22 -21.54 -5.87
CA PHE A 373 25.95 -22.24 -5.70
C PHE A 373 24.98 -21.40 -4.84
N ILE A 374 23.70 -21.73 -4.90
CA ILE A 374 22.65 -21.13 -4.07
C ILE A 374 22.47 -21.99 -2.82
N GLY A 375 22.53 -21.38 -1.63
CA GLY A 375 22.29 -22.09 -0.37
C GLY A 375 20.86 -21.91 0.13
N ASN A 376 20.12 -23.00 0.29
CA ASN A 376 18.75 -22.99 0.81
C ASN A 376 18.70 -22.85 2.34
N CYS A 377 19.64 -23.47 3.04
CA CYS A 377 19.75 -23.48 4.48
C CYS A 377 21.21 -23.55 4.94
N ILE A 378 21.50 -23.00 6.11
CA ILE A 378 22.82 -23.04 6.73
C ILE A 378 22.68 -23.30 8.24
N ILE A 379 23.52 -24.15 8.79
CA ILE A 379 23.53 -24.46 10.23
C ILE A 379 24.97 -24.66 10.73
N GLU A 380 25.27 -24.18 11.95
CA GLU A 380 26.55 -24.45 12.60
C GLU A 380 26.68 -25.95 12.89
N LYS A 381 27.86 -26.50 12.61
CA LYS A 381 28.18 -27.91 12.84
C LYS A 381 28.43 -28.16 14.31
N THR A 382 27.79 -29.19 14.87
CA THR A 382 28.03 -29.59 16.26
C THR A 382 29.46 -30.12 16.46
N ASN A 383 30.08 -29.76 17.58
CA ASN A 383 31.44 -30.18 17.95
C ASN A 383 32.57 -29.65 17.05
N SER A 384 32.33 -28.62 16.25
CA SER A 384 33.39 -27.89 15.54
C SER A 384 33.31 -26.39 15.86
N LEU A 385 34.43 -25.69 15.59
CA LEU A 385 34.53 -24.26 15.86
C LEU A 385 34.38 -23.51 14.55
N ASN A 386 33.21 -22.88 14.32
CA ASN A 386 32.89 -22.07 13.13
C ASN A 386 32.79 -22.85 11.78
N ASP A 387 32.50 -24.17 11.82
CA ASP A 387 32.15 -24.91 10.62
C ASP A 387 30.64 -24.94 10.44
N PHE A 388 30.20 -24.82 9.22
CA PHE A 388 28.79 -24.78 8.86
C PHE A 388 28.46 -25.84 7.82
N LEU A 389 27.26 -26.41 7.90
CA LEU A 389 26.66 -27.23 6.85
C LEU A 389 25.70 -26.38 6.05
N ILE A 390 25.77 -26.46 4.74
CA ILE A 390 24.97 -25.70 3.80
C ILE A 390 24.21 -26.69 2.92
N GLY A 391 22.90 -26.67 3.01
CA GLY A 391 22.01 -27.36 2.10
C GLY A 391 21.76 -26.53 0.85
N THR A 392 21.92 -27.15 -0.31
CA THR A 392 21.78 -26.51 -1.63
C THR A 392 20.84 -27.31 -2.54
N PRO A 393 20.40 -26.79 -3.69
CA PRO A 393 19.69 -27.58 -4.69
C PRO A 393 20.45 -28.80 -5.24
N GLU A 394 21.79 -28.79 -5.12
CA GLU A 394 22.70 -29.80 -5.66
C GLU A 394 23.25 -30.76 -4.59
N GLY A 395 22.92 -30.54 -3.31
CA GLY A 395 23.38 -31.37 -2.21
C GLY A 395 23.92 -30.60 -1.02
N LEU A 396 24.85 -31.20 -0.27
CA LEU A 396 25.38 -30.68 0.97
C LEU A 396 26.81 -30.16 0.81
N TYR A 397 27.06 -28.96 1.31
CA TYR A 397 28.41 -28.38 1.42
C TYR A 397 28.80 -28.16 2.88
N GLU A 398 30.08 -28.19 3.15
CA GLU A 398 30.72 -27.80 4.39
C GLU A 398 31.48 -26.50 4.18
N TYR A 399 31.22 -25.50 5.02
CA TYR A 399 31.89 -24.21 5.00
C TYR A 399 32.66 -24.02 6.32
N ASP A 400 33.97 -23.89 6.26
CA ASP A 400 34.81 -23.48 7.38
C ASP A 400 34.98 -21.94 7.34
N HIS A 401 34.43 -21.27 8.33
CA HIS A 401 34.45 -19.82 8.43
C HIS A 401 35.84 -19.25 8.79
N ASN A 402 36.72 -20.05 9.40
CA ASN A 402 38.07 -19.59 9.76
C ASN A 402 39.00 -19.62 8.56
N THR A 403 38.96 -20.66 7.74
CA THR A 403 39.78 -20.81 6.53
C THR A 403 39.08 -20.33 5.25
N GLU A 404 37.79 -20.05 5.35
CA GLU A 404 36.90 -19.67 4.21
C GLU A 404 36.83 -20.74 3.10
N THR A 405 37.14 -21.99 3.45
CA THR A 405 37.07 -23.09 2.49
C THR A 405 35.66 -23.67 2.41
N ILE A 406 35.27 -24.03 1.19
CA ILE A 406 33.96 -24.62 0.90
C ILE A 406 34.19 -25.97 0.23
N ASN A 407 33.67 -27.03 0.81
CA ASN A 407 33.86 -28.37 0.33
C ASN A 407 32.50 -29.07 0.09
N PHE A 408 32.32 -29.67 -1.07
CA PHE A 408 31.18 -30.54 -1.34
C PHE A 408 31.30 -31.83 -0.51
N ILE A 409 30.22 -32.22 0.13
CA ILE A 409 30.21 -33.47 0.90
C ILE A 409 29.60 -34.58 0.04
N SER A 410 30.41 -35.51 -0.40
CA SER A 410 29.93 -36.76 -1.02
C SER A 410 29.72 -37.85 0.03
N THR A 411 28.67 -38.66 -0.11
CA THR A 411 28.42 -39.78 0.80
C THR A 411 29.16 -41.05 0.35
N LYS A 412 29.70 -41.78 1.31
CA LYS A 412 30.32 -43.09 1.03
C LYS A 412 29.35 -44.15 0.46
N ASN A 413 28.06 -44.01 0.78
CA ASN A 413 27.03 -44.98 0.43
C ASN A 413 26.35 -44.73 -0.94
N LYS A 414 26.77 -43.73 -1.74
CA LYS A 414 26.22 -43.38 -3.05
C LYS A 414 24.67 -43.43 -3.15
N VAL A 415 23.98 -43.00 -2.11
CA VAL A 415 22.52 -42.93 -2.13
C VAL A 415 22.10 -41.71 -2.91
N LYS A 416 21.40 -41.86 -4.04
CA LYS A 416 20.97 -40.80 -4.96
C LYS A 416 20.37 -39.55 -4.31
N PRO A 417 19.61 -39.60 -3.18
CA PRO A 417 18.96 -38.43 -2.61
C PRO A 417 19.92 -37.38 -2.00
N PHE A 418 21.19 -37.70 -1.84
CA PHE A 418 22.14 -36.78 -1.21
C PHE A 418 22.71 -35.71 -2.17
N GLU A 419 22.60 -35.95 -3.47
CA GLU A 419 22.95 -35.01 -4.54
C GLU A 419 21.73 -34.27 -5.05
N SER A 420 20.73 -34.08 -4.17
CA SER A 420 19.48 -33.41 -4.47
C SER A 420 19.21 -32.22 -3.56
N ASP A 421 18.18 -31.47 -3.87
CA ASP A 421 17.75 -30.27 -3.18
C ASP A 421 17.52 -30.49 -1.66
N ILE A 422 18.38 -29.91 -0.82
CA ILE A 422 18.29 -29.89 0.65
C ILE A 422 17.70 -28.56 1.09
N LYS A 423 16.53 -28.58 1.73
CA LYS A 423 15.77 -27.38 2.13
C LYS A 423 15.89 -27.05 3.60
N HIS A 424 16.04 -28.05 4.44
CA HIS A 424 16.11 -27.85 5.89
C HIS A 424 17.05 -28.86 6.54
N ILE A 425 17.81 -28.40 7.54
CA ILE A 425 18.74 -29.21 8.34
C ILE A 425 18.42 -28.98 9.82
N LEU A 426 18.22 -30.09 10.55
CA LEU A 426 18.01 -30.08 12.00
C LEU A 426 19.15 -30.87 12.67
N SER A 427 19.86 -30.23 13.60
CA SER A 427 20.89 -30.90 14.39
C SER A 427 20.27 -31.72 15.55
N MET A 428 20.75 -32.96 15.73
CA MET A 428 20.40 -33.83 16.86
C MET A 428 21.55 -33.96 17.88
N GLY A 429 22.63 -33.21 17.67
CA GLY A 429 23.86 -33.39 18.45
C GLY A 429 24.72 -34.56 17.91
N ASN A 430 25.91 -34.76 18.52
CA ASN A 430 26.83 -35.85 18.17
C ASN A 430 27.12 -36.01 16.66
N ASN A 431 27.25 -34.91 15.91
CA ASN A 431 27.44 -34.89 14.45
C ASN A 431 26.33 -35.58 13.64
N THR A 432 25.14 -35.72 14.17
CA THR A 432 23.98 -36.29 13.46
C THR A 432 22.97 -35.20 13.11
N TYR A 433 22.46 -35.25 11.88
CA TYR A 433 21.56 -34.23 11.33
C TYR A 433 20.41 -34.87 10.57
N TRP A 434 19.17 -34.45 10.87
CA TRP A 434 18.05 -34.72 9.99
C TRP A 434 18.03 -33.68 8.88
N MET A 435 17.90 -34.14 7.66
CA MET A 435 17.87 -33.30 6.47
C MET A 435 16.63 -33.61 5.65
N GLY A 436 15.95 -32.58 5.23
CA GLY A 436 14.74 -32.65 4.40
C GLY A 436 14.95 -31.92 3.08
N GLY A 437 14.42 -32.46 2.02
CA GLY A 437 14.53 -31.88 0.71
C GLY A 437 13.48 -32.43 -0.27
N SER A 438 13.73 -32.30 -1.56
CA SER A 438 12.78 -32.73 -2.59
C SER A 438 12.60 -34.23 -2.69
N ASP A 439 13.61 -35.02 -2.34
CA ASP A 439 13.63 -36.48 -2.47
C ASP A 439 13.30 -37.25 -1.17
N GLY A 440 13.11 -36.55 -0.07
CA GLY A 440 12.72 -37.20 1.17
C GLY A 440 13.36 -36.59 2.42
N LEU A 441 13.35 -37.44 3.46
CA LEU A 441 13.93 -37.19 4.75
C LEU A 441 15.06 -38.18 5.01
N PHE A 442 16.22 -37.67 5.44
CA PHE A 442 17.33 -38.54 5.75
C PHE A 442 18.09 -38.10 7.01
N LEU A 443 18.62 -39.08 7.72
CA LEU A 443 19.50 -38.90 8.86
C LEU A 443 20.93 -39.07 8.41
N PHE A 444 21.73 -38.02 8.55
CA PHE A 444 23.12 -37.96 8.13
C PHE A 444 24.06 -37.85 9.32
N ASN A 445 25.19 -38.54 9.27
CA ASN A 445 26.28 -38.40 10.22
C ASN A 445 27.45 -37.68 9.55
N ALA A 446 27.73 -36.45 9.99
CA ALA A 446 28.75 -35.59 9.40
C ALA A 446 30.20 -36.05 9.66
N LYS A 447 30.45 -36.88 10.72
CA LYS A 447 31.76 -37.40 11.02
C LYS A 447 32.13 -38.56 10.11
N THR A 448 31.19 -39.47 9.90
CA THR A 448 31.38 -40.68 9.05
C THR A 448 31.09 -40.42 7.59
N LYS A 449 30.40 -39.33 7.26
CA LYS A 449 29.85 -38.95 5.95
C LYS A 449 28.92 -40.05 5.39
N ASN A 450 28.12 -40.66 6.26
CA ASN A 450 27.17 -41.72 5.90
C ASN A 450 25.73 -41.25 6.17
N ILE A 451 24.80 -41.69 5.30
CA ILE A 451 23.37 -41.64 5.54
C ILE A 451 23.01 -42.83 6.42
N LEU A 452 22.44 -42.59 7.60
CA LEU A 452 22.04 -43.58 8.58
C LEU A 452 20.62 -44.07 8.34
N LYS A 453 19.71 -43.18 7.93
CA LYS A 453 18.31 -43.50 7.59
C LYS A 453 17.86 -42.66 6.41
N TYR A 454 16.98 -43.22 5.59
CA TYR A 454 16.37 -42.53 4.45
C TYR A 454 14.89 -42.90 4.31
N PHE A 455 14.03 -41.89 4.16
CA PHE A 455 12.57 -42.02 4.02
C PHE A 455 12.06 -41.21 2.83
N SER A 456 11.30 -41.84 1.98
CA SER A 456 10.60 -41.26 0.83
C SER A 456 9.22 -41.88 0.69
N ILE A 457 8.46 -41.42 -0.29
CA ILE A 457 7.16 -42.03 -0.64
C ILE A 457 7.30 -43.51 -0.99
N SER A 458 8.41 -43.92 -1.58
CA SER A 458 8.63 -45.29 -2.09
C SER A 458 8.95 -46.28 -0.98
N ASN A 459 9.46 -45.86 0.15
CA ASN A 459 9.93 -46.76 1.21
C ASN A 459 9.33 -46.45 2.61
N SER A 460 8.35 -45.55 2.67
CA SER A 460 7.67 -45.18 3.93
C SER A 460 6.23 -44.74 3.67
N ASN A 461 5.45 -44.54 4.71
CA ASN A 461 4.10 -43.93 4.65
C ASN A 461 4.12 -42.40 4.71
N LEU A 462 5.22 -41.78 4.29
CA LEU A 462 5.28 -40.33 4.09
C LEU A 462 4.48 -39.96 2.83
N GLY A 463 3.49 -39.10 2.93
CA GLY A 463 2.59 -38.75 1.82
C GLY A 463 3.21 -37.87 0.74
N SER A 464 4.40 -37.28 1.00
CA SER A 464 5.18 -36.52 0.05
C SER A 464 6.67 -36.61 0.37
N SER A 465 7.50 -36.85 -0.63
CA SER A 465 8.96 -36.78 -0.50
C SER A 465 9.49 -35.35 -0.40
N ASN A 466 8.71 -34.34 -0.72
CA ASN A 466 9.14 -32.95 -0.63
C ASN A 466 8.97 -32.46 0.82
N VAL A 467 10.05 -32.59 1.59
CA VAL A 467 10.15 -32.18 3.00
C VAL A 467 10.67 -30.74 3.05
N ARG A 468 9.90 -29.83 3.64
CA ARG A 468 10.20 -28.40 3.65
C ARG A 468 10.78 -27.91 4.98
N ASN A 469 10.28 -28.44 6.09
CA ASN A 469 10.77 -28.08 7.42
C ASN A 469 10.72 -29.29 8.35
N ILE A 470 11.63 -29.33 9.33
CA ILE A 470 11.75 -30.38 10.33
C ILE A 470 11.82 -29.71 11.69
N CYS A 471 10.97 -30.11 12.63
CA CYS A 471 10.97 -29.58 13.98
C CYS A 471 11.04 -30.71 15.01
N LEU A 472 11.86 -30.56 16.03
CA LEU A 472 11.95 -31.52 17.11
C LEU A 472 10.72 -31.36 18.02
N LYS A 473 9.92 -32.41 18.17
CA LYS A 473 8.79 -32.46 19.09
C LYS A 473 9.22 -32.93 20.47
N ASN A 474 9.94 -34.04 20.50
CA ASN A 474 10.60 -34.59 21.68
C ASN A 474 11.77 -35.50 21.19
N PRO A 475 12.61 -36.03 22.07
CA PRO A 475 13.78 -36.82 21.64
C PRO A 475 13.48 -38.02 20.73
N ASN A 476 12.24 -38.52 20.71
CA ASN A 476 11.82 -39.67 19.88
C ASN A 476 10.84 -39.29 18.75
N GLU A 477 10.38 -38.04 18.67
CA GLU A 477 9.40 -37.63 17.68
C GLU A 477 9.80 -36.33 16.97
N LEU A 478 9.69 -36.36 15.64
CA LEU A 478 9.88 -35.18 14.80
C LEU A 478 8.58 -34.77 14.10
N LEU A 479 8.37 -33.49 13.94
CA LEU A 479 7.36 -32.93 13.05
C LEU A 479 7.99 -32.71 11.67
N ILE A 480 7.37 -33.28 10.66
CA ILE A 480 7.84 -33.23 9.27
C ILE A 480 6.84 -32.48 8.43
N SER A 481 7.22 -31.28 8.02
CA SER A 481 6.43 -30.41 7.14
C SER A 481 6.63 -30.80 5.69
N THR A 482 5.55 -31.09 4.97
CA THR A 482 5.62 -31.53 3.57
C THR A 482 4.66 -30.74 2.68
N THR A 483 4.77 -30.93 1.38
CA THR A 483 3.80 -30.36 0.41
C THR A 483 2.41 -31.01 0.48
N LYS A 484 2.25 -32.11 1.25
CA LYS A 484 0.98 -32.83 1.42
C LYS A 484 0.64 -33.06 2.90
N GLY A 485 0.87 -32.06 3.75
CA GLY A 485 0.47 -32.09 5.15
C GLY A 485 1.64 -32.19 6.13
N LEU A 486 1.29 -32.21 7.41
CA LEU A 486 2.20 -32.33 8.56
C LEU A 486 2.21 -33.77 9.09
N TYR A 487 3.39 -34.33 9.26
CA TYR A 487 3.57 -35.68 9.76
C TYR A 487 4.34 -35.70 11.09
N ILE A 488 4.02 -36.63 11.96
CA ILE A 488 4.88 -37.01 13.08
C ILE A 488 5.70 -38.25 12.66
N LEU A 489 7.03 -38.14 12.71
CA LEU A 489 7.92 -39.27 12.61
C LEU A 489 8.23 -39.80 14.02
N ASN A 490 7.87 -41.04 14.31
CA ASN A 490 8.42 -41.76 15.45
C ASN A 490 9.77 -42.34 15.07
N ILE A 491 10.86 -41.83 15.68
CA ILE A 491 12.25 -42.17 15.29
C ILE A 491 12.58 -43.63 15.59
N SER A 492 12.08 -44.16 16.72
CA SER A 492 12.34 -45.56 17.10
C SER A 492 11.55 -46.56 16.27
N LYS A 493 10.31 -46.25 15.92
CA LYS A 493 9.44 -47.10 15.09
C LYS A 493 9.61 -46.92 13.59
N ASN A 494 10.31 -45.87 13.16
CA ASN A 494 10.43 -45.43 11.77
C ASN A 494 9.07 -45.28 11.04
N SER A 495 8.03 -44.81 11.77
CA SER A 495 6.68 -44.68 11.26
C SER A 495 6.25 -43.24 11.22
N PHE A 496 5.54 -42.85 10.16
CA PHE A 496 4.95 -41.54 9.99
C PHE A 496 3.45 -41.58 10.30
N THR A 497 2.96 -40.60 11.01
CA THR A 497 1.53 -40.39 11.28
C THR A 497 1.13 -39.00 10.80
N LEU A 498 0.13 -38.92 9.92
CA LEU A 498 -0.40 -37.65 9.43
C LEU A 498 -1.17 -36.94 10.57
N ILE A 499 -0.93 -35.65 10.72
CA ILE A 499 -1.76 -34.77 11.54
C ILE A 499 -2.77 -34.07 10.62
N PRO A 500 -4.06 -34.41 10.67
CA PRO A 500 -5.06 -33.78 9.83
C PRO A 500 -5.29 -32.33 10.25
N LEU A 501 -5.10 -31.39 9.33
CA LEU A 501 -5.33 -29.96 9.55
C LEU A 501 -6.65 -29.50 8.93
N SER A 502 -7.05 -30.06 7.81
CA SER A 502 -8.26 -29.71 7.08
C SER A 502 -9.32 -30.81 7.18
N THR A 503 -10.58 -30.41 7.07
CA THR A 503 -11.71 -31.32 6.84
C THR A 503 -11.84 -31.73 5.37
N ASP A 504 -11.11 -31.03 4.48
CA ASP A 504 -11.08 -31.30 3.05
C ASP A 504 -10.25 -32.56 2.75
N LYS A 505 -10.51 -33.21 1.61
CA LYS A 505 -9.74 -34.40 1.17
C LYS A 505 -8.26 -34.13 0.89
N LYS A 506 -7.85 -32.83 0.83
CA LYS A 506 -6.49 -32.42 0.49
C LYS A 506 -5.89 -31.59 1.62
N GLU A 507 -4.87 -32.13 2.25
CA GLU A 507 -4.10 -31.43 3.26
C GLU A 507 -3.29 -30.26 2.64
N PRO A 508 -3.14 -29.14 3.36
CA PRO A 508 -2.37 -27.99 2.87
C PRO A 508 -0.88 -28.31 2.82
N MET A 509 -0.17 -27.60 1.96
CA MET A 509 1.29 -27.55 1.98
C MET A 509 1.74 -26.82 3.25
N ILE A 510 2.66 -27.42 4.00
CA ILE A 510 3.21 -26.86 5.23
C ILE A 510 4.57 -26.22 4.91
N SER A 511 4.67 -24.93 5.14
CA SER A 511 5.90 -24.17 4.95
C SER A 511 6.81 -24.18 6.18
N SER A 512 6.23 -24.09 7.38
CA SER A 512 7.00 -24.05 8.62
C SER A 512 6.21 -24.59 9.78
N CYS A 513 6.88 -25.20 10.75
CA CYS A 513 6.28 -25.59 12.05
C CYS A 513 7.23 -25.31 13.21
N LYS A 514 6.67 -24.97 14.35
CA LYS A 514 7.39 -24.75 15.62
C LYS A 514 6.51 -25.23 16.79
N ILE A 515 7.16 -25.47 17.93
CA ILE A 515 6.49 -25.86 19.18
C ILE A 515 6.83 -24.79 20.21
N ASP A 516 5.83 -24.32 20.92
CA ASP A 516 6.03 -23.40 22.05
C ASP A 516 6.28 -24.17 23.36
N SER A 517 6.67 -23.44 24.41
CA SER A 517 6.95 -24.02 25.75
C SER A 517 5.74 -24.68 26.40
N HIS A 518 4.53 -24.40 25.92
CA HIS A 518 3.28 -25.05 26.39
C HIS A 518 2.95 -26.33 25.60
N GLY A 519 3.78 -26.69 24.62
CA GLY A 519 3.58 -27.87 23.78
C GLY A 519 2.58 -27.66 22.65
N ASN A 520 2.13 -26.41 22.37
CA ASN A 520 1.28 -26.14 21.21
C ASN A 520 2.13 -26.18 19.95
N ILE A 521 1.63 -26.85 18.92
CA ILE A 521 2.28 -26.93 17.60
C ILE A 521 1.71 -25.82 16.71
N TRP A 522 2.56 -24.87 16.34
CA TRP A 522 2.26 -23.79 15.42
C TRP A 522 2.64 -24.20 14.00
N VAL A 523 1.69 -24.15 13.08
CA VAL A 523 1.82 -24.69 11.72
C VAL A 523 1.47 -23.62 10.70
N GLY A 524 2.47 -23.14 10.00
CA GLY A 524 2.33 -22.20 8.89
C GLY A 524 2.07 -22.94 7.58
N THR A 525 1.07 -22.49 6.83
CA THR A 525 0.67 -23.13 5.58
C THR A 525 0.82 -22.22 4.38
N ALA A 526 0.93 -22.80 3.21
CA ALA A 526 0.86 -22.09 1.95
C ALA A 526 -0.62 -21.93 1.52
N GLY A 527 -1.20 -20.77 1.83
CA GLY A 527 -2.52 -20.37 1.36
C GLY A 527 -3.72 -20.75 2.24
N LYS A 528 -3.49 -21.33 3.44
CA LYS A 528 -4.55 -21.61 4.43
C LYS A 528 -4.32 -20.88 5.79
N GLY A 529 -3.33 -19.99 5.88
CA GLY A 529 -3.02 -19.27 7.13
C GLY A 529 -2.28 -20.11 8.15
N LEU A 530 -2.51 -19.83 9.42
CA LEU A 530 -1.79 -20.41 10.56
C LEU A 530 -2.71 -21.30 11.40
N PHE A 531 -2.27 -22.52 11.68
CA PHE A 531 -2.94 -23.44 12.62
C PHE A 531 -2.14 -23.56 13.91
N ILE A 532 -2.84 -23.61 15.03
CA ILE A 532 -2.27 -23.87 16.35
C ILE A 532 -2.96 -25.12 16.90
N LEU A 533 -2.18 -26.16 17.10
CA LEU A 533 -2.67 -27.45 17.61
C LEU A 533 -2.30 -27.57 19.07
N HIS A 534 -3.31 -27.61 19.93
CA HIS A 534 -3.12 -27.69 21.38
C HIS A 534 -2.91 -29.15 21.80
N PRO A 535 -2.14 -29.38 22.86
CA PRO A 535 -1.99 -30.74 23.45
C PRO A 535 -3.31 -31.37 23.81
N THR A 536 -4.34 -30.58 24.13
CA THR A 536 -5.72 -31.02 24.44
C THR A 536 -6.51 -31.54 23.26
N GLY A 537 -5.95 -31.46 22.02
CA GLY A 537 -6.62 -31.78 20.78
C GLY A 537 -7.44 -30.63 20.15
N LYS A 538 -7.58 -29.48 20.85
CA LYS A 538 -8.20 -28.29 20.29
C LYS A 538 -7.34 -27.75 19.14
N LYS A 539 -7.97 -27.27 18.08
CA LYS A 539 -7.31 -26.56 16.98
C LYS A 539 -7.78 -25.12 16.93
N THR A 540 -6.86 -24.20 16.87
CA THR A 540 -7.13 -22.78 16.57
C THR A 540 -6.64 -22.50 15.16
N HIS A 541 -7.46 -21.85 14.36
CA HIS A 541 -7.13 -21.50 12.99
C HIS A 541 -7.18 -19.97 12.85
N LEU A 542 -6.06 -19.36 12.51
CA LEU A 542 -5.93 -17.94 12.26
C LEU A 542 -5.84 -17.70 10.76
N HIS A 543 -6.73 -16.88 10.24
CA HIS A 543 -6.78 -16.50 8.83
C HIS A 543 -7.10 -15.00 8.68
N LEU A 544 -7.58 -14.52 7.53
CA LEU A 544 -7.79 -13.09 7.28
C LEU A 544 -8.79 -12.45 8.25
N ASN A 545 -9.85 -13.18 8.66
CA ASN A 545 -10.86 -12.65 9.56
C ASN A 545 -10.35 -12.46 11.00
N GLU A 546 -9.37 -13.25 11.42
CA GLU A 546 -8.69 -13.10 12.72
C GLU A 546 -7.56 -12.07 12.67
N GLY A 547 -7.33 -11.46 11.50
CA GLY A 547 -6.40 -10.35 11.35
C GLY A 547 -5.05 -10.69 10.71
N LEU A 548 -4.84 -11.90 10.15
CA LEU A 548 -3.64 -12.16 9.35
C LEU A 548 -3.65 -11.31 8.06
N PRO A 549 -2.52 -10.72 7.66
CA PRO A 549 -2.45 -9.87 6.47
C PRO A 549 -2.41 -10.68 5.17
N ASN A 550 -2.07 -11.97 5.26
CA ASN A 550 -2.01 -12.90 4.13
C ASN A 550 -2.08 -14.35 4.62
N LEU A 551 -2.63 -15.24 3.80
CA LEU A 551 -2.74 -16.68 4.10
C LEU A 551 -1.48 -17.49 3.76
N GLN A 552 -0.54 -16.91 3.01
CA GLN A 552 0.74 -17.51 2.71
C GLN A 552 1.70 -17.23 3.87
N ILE A 553 1.99 -18.25 4.66
CA ILE A 553 2.96 -18.19 5.75
C ILE A 553 4.29 -18.77 5.25
N TYR A 554 5.40 -18.09 5.51
CA TYR A 554 6.73 -18.54 5.12
C TYR A 554 7.56 -19.10 6.26
N ALA A 555 7.63 -18.39 7.38
CA ALA A 555 8.40 -18.80 8.53
C ALA A 555 7.75 -18.38 9.85
N LEU A 556 8.08 -19.13 10.91
CA LEU A 556 7.61 -18.93 12.28
C LEU A 556 8.81 -18.88 13.21
N ILE A 557 8.85 -17.92 14.13
CA ILE A 557 9.86 -17.85 15.16
C ILE A 557 9.33 -17.18 16.42
N PHE A 558 9.64 -17.73 17.57
CA PHE A 558 9.29 -17.14 18.88
C PHE A 558 10.35 -16.14 19.35
N ASN A 559 9.92 -15.07 20.04
CA ASN A 559 10.82 -14.23 20.79
C ASN A 559 11.51 -15.01 21.92
N GLN A 560 12.39 -14.37 22.71
CA GLN A 560 13.17 -15.07 23.74
C GLN A 560 12.29 -15.61 24.88
N SER A 561 11.24 -14.90 25.26
CA SER A 561 10.28 -15.27 26.32
C SER A 561 9.16 -16.19 25.85
N GLU A 562 9.10 -16.47 24.54
CA GLU A 562 8.01 -17.20 23.86
C GLU A 562 6.60 -16.60 24.13
N SER A 563 6.54 -15.34 24.53
CA SER A 563 5.28 -14.60 24.67
C SER A 563 4.69 -14.18 23.34
N GLU A 564 5.51 -14.17 22.28
CA GLU A 564 5.13 -13.75 20.93
C GLU A 564 5.69 -14.71 19.89
N CYS A 565 4.87 -15.05 18.89
CA CYS A 565 5.26 -15.72 17.68
C CYS A 565 5.30 -14.72 16.54
N TRP A 566 6.45 -14.55 15.93
CA TRP A 566 6.64 -13.72 14.74
C TRP A 566 6.52 -14.55 13.48
N VAL A 567 5.68 -14.10 12.57
CA VAL A 567 5.27 -14.85 11.39
C VAL A 567 5.54 -14.01 10.15
N SER A 568 6.33 -14.52 9.21
CA SER A 568 6.52 -13.87 7.91
C SER A 568 5.49 -14.36 6.89
N THR A 569 4.94 -13.42 6.13
CA THR A 569 3.88 -13.67 5.15
C THR A 569 4.25 -13.08 3.79
N ASN A 570 3.40 -13.28 2.79
CA ASN A 570 3.53 -12.61 1.49
C ASN A 570 3.08 -11.12 1.52
N ASN A 571 2.70 -10.61 2.69
CA ASN A 571 2.35 -9.21 2.88
C ASN A 571 2.80 -8.72 4.27
N GLY A 572 4.11 -8.76 4.54
CA GLY A 572 4.68 -8.26 5.77
C GLY A 572 4.87 -9.30 6.87
N LEU A 573 5.11 -8.82 8.09
CA LEU A 573 5.32 -9.61 9.32
C LEU A 573 4.11 -9.48 10.24
N SER A 574 3.74 -10.57 10.89
CA SER A 574 2.75 -10.59 11.97
C SER A 574 3.39 -10.98 13.30
N CYS A 575 3.16 -10.21 14.33
CA CYS A 575 3.46 -10.56 15.72
C CYS A 575 2.18 -11.08 16.38
N ILE A 576 2.19 -12.32 16.82
CA ILE A 576 1.04 -13.01 17.41
C ILE A 576 1.33 -13.31 18.87
N SER A 577 0.51 -12.81 19.76
CA SER A 577 0.59 -13.12 21.19
C SER A 577 0.29 -14.60 21.43
N THR A 578 1.15 -15.29 22.17
CA THR A 578 0.93 -16.73 22.48
C THR A 578 -0.17 -16.94 23.53
N LYS A 579 -0.57 -15.89 24.27
CA LYS A 579 -1.56 -15.93 25.33
C LYS A 579 -3.00 -15.87 24.82
N ASP A 580 -3.30 -14.92 23.94
CA ASP A 580 -4.66 -14.60 23.49
C ASP A 580 -4.82 -14.62 21.97
N TYR A 581 -3.73 -14.91 21.24
CA TYR A 581 -3.66 -14.97 19.78
C TYR A 581 -3.99 -13.63 19.10
N SER A 582 -3.89 -12.52 19.81
CA SER A 582 -4.01 -11.20 19.21
C SER A 582 -2.88 -10.96 18.21
N ILE A 583 -3.22 -10.38 17.07
CA ILE A 583 -2.31 -10.19 15.91
C ILE A 583 -1.99 -8.72 15.75
N LYS A 584 -0.69 -8.41 15.59
CA LYS A 584 -0.20 -7.10 15.17
C LYS A 584 0.56 -7.26 13.87
N ASN A 585 0.21 -6.51 12.87
CA ASN A 585 0.85 -6.59 11.55
C ASN A 585 1.79 -5.42 11.31
N TYR A 586 2.89 -5.71 10.61
CA TYR A 586 3.89 -4.75 10.18
C TYR A 586 4.12 -4.90 8.69
N PHE A 587 4.29 -3.78 7.99
CA PHE A 587 4.36 -3.72 6.54
C PHE A 587 5.63 -2.98 6.07
N SER A 588 5.82 -2.88 4.78
CA SER A 588 6.98 -2.18 4.21
C SER A 588 7.09 -0.73 4.69
N TYR A 589 5.98 -0.06 4.93
CA TYR A 589 5.96 1.30 5.46
C TYR A 589 6.38 1.39 6.94
N ASP A 590 6.39 0.28 7.70
CA ASP A 590 6.94 0.21 9.07
C ASP A 590 8.46 -0.02 9.08
N GLY A 591 9.09 -0.03 7.90
CA GLY A 591 10.53 -0.23 7.72
C GLY A 591 10.93 -1.66 7.39
N LEU A 592 10.00 -2.52 7.00
CA LEU A 592 10.35 -3.85 6.49
C LEU A 592 11.06 -3.72 5.13
N GLN A 593 11.92 -4.69 4.81
CA GLN A 593 12.69 -4.75 3.57
C GLN A 593 11.80 -4.77 2.31
N GLY A 594 10.55 -5.18 2.46
CA GLY A 594 9.54 -5.30 1.42
C GLY A 594 8.32 -6.01 1.96
N SER A 595 7.36 -6.30 1.10
CA SER A 595 6.17 -7.07 1.47
C SER A 595 6.45 -8.57 1.49
N GLU A 596 7.35 -9.05 0.63
CA GLU A 596 7.62 -10.46 0.39
C GLU A 596 8.83 -10.96 1.18
N PHE A 597 8.64 -12.05 1.92
CA PHE A 597 9.65 -12.78 2.67
C PHE A 597 9.87 -14.16 2.05
N PHE A 598 10.95 -14.85 2.45
CA PHE A 598 11.26 -16.17 1.93
C PHE A 598 11.06 -17.29 2.97
N GLU A 599 10.75 -18.47 2.47
CA GLU A 599 10.51 -19.66 3.27
C GLU A 599 11.78 -20.04 4.06
N SER A 600 11.61 -20.30 5.35
CA SER A 600 12.70 -20.65 6.27
C SER A 600 13.78 -19.59 6.44
N SER A 601 13.64 -18.40 5.84
CA SER A 601 14.62 -17.30 5.95
C SER A 601 14.43 -16.51 7.25
N VAL A 602 14.71 -17.16 8.37
CA VAL A 602 14.54 -16.61 9.71
C VAL A 602 15.58 -17.14 10.67
N LEU A 603 16.04 -16.25 11.58
CA LEU A 603 16.97 -16.62 12.65
C LEU A 603 16.63 -15.86 13.94
N LYS A 604 16.73 -16.53 15.08
CA LYS A 604 16.83 -15.92 16.40
C LYS A 604 18.27 -16.04 16.88
N SER A 605 18.94 -14.91 17.07
CA SER A 605 20.28 -14.89 17.59
C SER A 605 20.33 -15.18 19.10
N LYS A 606 21.50 -15.52 19.61
CA LYS A 606 21.75 -15.75 21.05
C LYS A 606 21.38 -14.54 21.91
N ASN A 607 21.50 -13.35 21.34
CA ASN A 607 21.15 -12.08 22.02
C ASN A 607 19.65 -11.74 21.90
N GLY A 608 18.81 -12.63 21.35
CA GLY A 608 17.38 -12.45 21.25
C GLY A 608 16.91 -11.63 20.05
N TYR A 609 17.81 -11.12 19.20
CA TYR A 609 17.42 -10.44 17.95
C TYR A 609 16.81 -11.42 16.97
N LEU A 610 15.77 -10.97 16.28
CA LEU A 610 15.13 -11.72 15.20
C LEU A 610 15.60 -11.17 13.85
N TYR A 611 15.85 -12.08 12.91
CA TYR A 611 16.25 -11.79 11.53
C TYR A 611 15.23 -12.38 10.56
N PHE A 612 14.81 -11.61 9.56
CA PHE A 612 13.88 -12.04 8.53
C PHE A 612 14.38 -11.62 7.15
N GLY A 613 14.61 -12.59 6.27
CA GLY A 613 15.08 -12.36 4.92
C GLY A 613 13.94 -12.34 3.91
N GLY A 614 14.10 -11.53 2.88
CA GLY A 614 13.13 -11.37 1.80
C GLY A 614 13.76 -10.84 0.52
N ALA A 615 12.91 -10.42 -0.41
CA ALA A 615 13.30 -10.07 -1.77
C ALA A 615 14.23 -8.87 -1.88
N ALA A 616 14.09 -7.88 -0.99
CA ALA A 616 14.88 -6.65 -1.04
C ALA A 616 15.97 -6.55 0.07
N GLY A 617 16.32 -7.66 0.71
CA GLY A 617 17.30 -7.71 1.79
C GLY A 617 16.76 -8.43 3.03
N PHE A 618 17.21 -8.01 4.21
CA PHE A 618 16.69 -8.56 5.47
C PHE A 618 16.49 -7.48 6.53
N ASN A 619 15.54 -7.75 7.43
CA ASN A 619 15.33 -6.99 8.65
C ASN A 619 15.92 -7.73 9.84
N PHE A 620 16.41 -6.97 10.84
CA PHE A 620 16.78 -7.50 12.14
C PHE A 620 16.35 -6.54 13.24
N PHE A 621 15.88 -7.06 14.37
CA PHE A 621 15.34 -6.24 15.45
C PHE A 621 15.27 -6.98 16.77
N ASP A 622 15.25 -6.22 17.85
CA ASP A 622 14.95 -6.72 19.19
C ASP A 622 13.42 -6.64 19.41
N PRO A 623 12.71 -7.76 19.51
CA PRO A 623 11.25 -7.75 19.66
C PRO A 623 10.78 -7.02 20.93
N ASN A 624 11.60 -6.95 21.98
CA ASN A 624 11.25 -6.27 23.22
C ASN A 624 11.32 -4.74 23.12
N LYS A 625 11.99 -4.19 22.09
CA LYS A 625 12.13 -2.76 21.85
C LYS A 625 11.07 -2.20 20.91
N ILE A 626 10.19 -3.05 20.38
CA ILE A 626 9.14 -2.60 19.48
C ILE A 626 8.00 -2.03 20.31
N VAL A 627 8.00 -0.71 20.48
CA VAL A 627 6.91 0.02 21.16
C VAL A 627 6.03 0.64 20.10
N VAL A 628 4.80 0.17 20.01
CA VAL A 628 3.78 0.81 19.17
C VAL A 628 2.98 1.77 20.05
N GLU A 629 3.28 3.07 19.96
CA GLU A 629 2.44 4.08 20.58
C GLU A 629 1.06 4.11 19.91
N LYS A 630 0.01 4.16 20.72
CA LYS A 630 -1.35 4.36 20.22
C LYS A 630 -1.47 5.79 19.69
N GLN A 631 -1.43 5.94 18.40
CA GLN A 631 -1.69 7.23 17.76
C GLN A 631 -3.16 7.31 17.36
N THR A 632 -3.76 8.47 17.58
CA THR A 632 -5.12 8.78 17.12
C THR A 632 -5.01 9.65 15.87
N CYS A 633 -5.60 9.22 14.76
CA CYS A 633 -5.76 10.06 13.59
C CYS A 633 -7.09 10.82 13.63
N ARG A 634 -7.22 11.87 12.84
CA ARG A 634 -8.48 12.59 12.64
C ARG A 634 -9.11 12.21 11.31
N ILE A 635 -10.42 12.03 11.30
CA ILE A 635 -11.18 11.96 10.06
C ILE A 635 -11.60 13.38 9.66
N ALA A 636 -11.30 13.71 8.41
CA ALA A 636 -11.82 14.89 7.73
C ALA A 636 -12.92 14.48 6.75
N LEU A 637 -14.06 15.16 6.85
CA LEU A 637 -15.12 15.09 5.84
C LEU A 637 -14.77 16.05 4.71
N LYS A 638 -14.64 15.53 3.48
CA LYS A 638 -14.32 16.31 2.28
C LYS A 638 -15.55 17.01 1.69
N GLY A 639 -16.76 16.51 2.01
CA GLY A 639 -18.03 17.07 1.56
C GLY A 639 -19.05 16.01 1.22
N ILE A 640 -20.19 16.50 0.74
CA ILE A 640 -21.28 15.69 0.18
C ILE A 640 -21.35 15.94 -1.31
N SER A 641 -21.50 14.86 -2.08
CA SER A 641 -21.77 14.91 -3.51
C SER A 641 -23.18 14.40 -3.78
N VAL A 642 -23.90 15.09 -4.65
CA VAL A 642 -25.25 14.71 -5.11
C VAL A 642 -25.14 14.39 -6.60
N PHE A 643 -25.50 13.17 -7.02
CA PHE A 643 -25.30 12.68 -8.40
C PHE A 643 -23.88 12.98 -8.92
N ASN A 644 -22.84 12.67 -8.11
CA ASN A 644 -21.43 12.92 -8.38
C ASN A 644 -21.03 14.43 -8.54
N LYS A 645 -21.93 15.34 -8.22
CA LYS A 645 -21.64 16.78 -8.19
C LYS A 645 -21.41 17.21 -6.75
N LYS A 646 -20.20 17.66 -6.44
CA LYS A 646 -19.81 18.12 -5.10
C LYS A 646 -20.60 19.38 -4.72
N LEU A 647 -21.21 19.35 -3.54
CA LEU A 647 -21.87 20.53 -2.95
C LEU A 647 -20.85 21.42 -2.26
N PRO A 648 -21.07 22.75 -2.20
CA PRO A 648 -20.30 23.63 -1.35
C PRO A 648 -20.32 23.15 0.12
N PHE A 649 -19.20 23.30 0.84
CA PHE A 649 -19.13 22.88 2.24
C PHE A 649 -20.10 23.70 3.10
N GLN A 650 -20.93 23.00 3.87
CA GLN A 650 -21.89 23.55 4.82
C GLN A 650 -21.89 22.71 6.09
N THR A 651 -22.28 23.32 7.19
CA THR A 651 -22.42 22.61 8.48
C THR A 651 -23.71 21.78 8.56
N TYR A 652 -24.66 22.06 7.70
CA TYR A 652 -25.94 21.37 7.58
C TYR A 652 -26.41 21.42 6.12
N TYR A 653 -26.90 20.33 5.59
CA TYR A 653 -27.36 20.22 4.20
C TYR A 653 -28.85 19.93 4.13
N ASN A 654 -29.58 20.75 3.36
CA ASN A 654 -30.96 20.49 2.96
C ASN A 654 -30.99 19.96 1.52
N ILE A 655 -31.32 18.69 1.33
CA ILE A 655 -31.27 18.02 0.05
C ILE A 655 -32.71 17.66 -0.38
N PRO A 656 -33.15 18.09 -1.56
CA PRO A 656 -34.45 17.69 -2.05
C PRO A 656 -34.53 16.19 -2.32
N SER A 657 -35.65 15.53 -2.04
CA SER A 657 -35.83 14.10 -2.27
C SER A 657 -35.72 13.67 -3.75
N SER A 658 -35.72 14.63 -4.68
CA SER A 658 -35.38 14.41 -6.08
C SER A 658 -33.91 14.19 -6.34
N GLN A 659 -33.06 14.53 -5.38
CA GLN A 659 -31.60 14.47 -5.44
C GLN A 659 -31.04 13.54 -4.36
N ASN A 660 -31.69 12.42 -4.06
CA ASN A 660 -31.39 11.53 -2.95
C ASN A 660 -30.39 10.40 -3.29
N TYR A 661 -29.50 10.62 -4.28
CA TYR A 661 -28.27 9.86 -4.45
C TYR A 661 -27.11 10.67 -3.87
N LEU A 662 -26.70 10.27 -2.69
CA LEU A 662 -25.70 10.99 -1.90
C LEU A 662 -24.42 10.19 -1.83
N SER A 663 -23.28 10.85 -1.95
CA SER A 663 -21.98 10.29 -1.64
C SER A 663 -21.29 11.21 -0.62
N PHE A 664 -20.80 10.63 0.45
CA PHE A 664 -20.03 11.29 1.48
C PHE A 664 -18.57 10.95 1.28
N ASP A 665 -17.75 11.96 1.05
CA ASP A 665 -16.31 11.81 0.86
C ASP A 665 -15.58 12.19 2.15
N PHE A 666 -14.67 11.34 2.59
CA PHE A 666 -13.93 11.49 3.84
C PHE A 666 -12.53 10.90 3.70
N THR A 667 -11.64 11.28 4.61
CA THR A 667 -10.27 10.75 4.66
C THR A 667 -9.77 10.74 6.10
N ALA A 668 -9.00 9.72 6.45
CA ALA A 668 -8.24 9.70 7.70
C ALA A 668 -6.94 10.49 7.47
N LEU A 669 -6.74 11.55 8.24
CA LEU A 669 -5.53 12.36 8.18
C LEU A 669 -4.43 11.68 9.00
N ASP A 670 -3.97 10.56 8.50
CA ASP A 670 -2.87 9.79 9.05
C ASP A 670 -1.77 9.67 8.01
N PHE A 671 -0.70 10.39 8.24
CA PHE A 671 0.46 10.40 7.36
C PHE A 671 1.41 9.22 7.61
N ASN A 672 1.20 8.43 8.69
CA ASN A 672 2.05 7.31 9.07
C ASN A 672 1.68 6.01 8.36
N THR A 673 0.40 5.78 8.13
CA THR A 673 -0.14 4.51 7.61
C THR A 673 -0.99 4.72 6.35
N SER A 674 -0.53 5.57 5.43
CA SER A 674 -1.27 5.88 4.21
C SER A 674 -1.73 4.60 3.48
N GLY A 675 -3.05 4.43 3.35
CA GLY A 675 -3.66 3.33 2.60
C GLY A 675 -4.12 2.12 3.41
N SER A 676 -3.90 2.06 4.72
CA SER A 676 -4.19 0.85 5.53
C SER A 676 -5.35 1.01 6.53
N HIS A 677 -6.25 1.98 6.30
CA HIS A 677 -7.40 2.18 7.17
C HIS A 677 -8.61 1.40 6.69
N THR A 678 -9.30 0.77 7.63
CA THR A 678 -10.66 0.27 7.45
C THR A 678 -11.63 1.31 7.96
N TYR A 679 -12.54 1.75 7.11
CA TYR A 679 -13.55 2.74 7.45
C TYR A 679 -14.86 2.06 7.84
N TYR A 680 -15.51 2.64 8.83
CA TYR A 680 -16.83 2.24 9.32
C TYR A 680 -17.75 3.46 9.27
N CYS A 681 -18.90 3.33 8.66
CA CYS A 681 -19.87 4.41 8.59
C CYS A 681 -21.26 3.96 9.04
N LYS A 682 -22.07 4.92 9.43
CA LYS A 682 -23.50 4.75 9.68
C LYS A 682 -24.27 6.03 9.38
N ILE A 683 -25.54 5.87 9.02
CA ILE A 683 -26.51 6.97 9.04
C ILE A 683 -27.36 6.78 10.28
N GLU A 684 -27.29 7.75 11.20
CA GLU A 684 -28.14 7.77 12.39
C GLU A 684 -29.60 7.98 11.98
N GLY A 685 -30.51 7.16 12.50
CA GLY A 685 -31.90 7.09 12.06
C GLY A 685 -32.22 5.94 11.10
N ILE A 686 -31.21 5.25 10.55
CA ILE A 686 -31.37 4.11 9.64
C ILE A 686 -30.59 2.89 10.16
N ASP A 687 -29.30 3.08 10.41
CA ASP A 687 -28.39 2.00 10.79
C ASP A 687 -28.40 1.79 12.32
N THR A 688 -28.47 0.53 12.76
CA THR A 688 -28.38 0.15 14.18
C THR A 688 -26.94 0.21 14.71
N GLY A 689 -25.93 0.09 13.83
CA GLY A 689 -24.52 0.10 14.17
C GLY A 689 -23.66 0.65 13.05
N PHE A 690 -22.33 0.66 13.26
CA PHE A 690 -21.39 1.02 12.21
C PHE A 690 -21.20 -0.13 11.23
N ASN A 691 -21.37 0.13 9.95
CA ASN A 691 -21.12 -0.80 8.86
C ASN A 691 -19.70 -0.65 8.35
N GLU A 692 -19.01 -1.75 8.15
CA GLU A 692 -17.67 -1.76 7.57
C GLU A 692 -17.75 -1.53 6.05
N ILE A 693 -16.97 -0.58 5.54
CA ILE A 693 -16.88 -0.27 4.11
C ILE A 693 -15.48 -0.51 3.54
N GLY A 694 -14.61 -1.18 4.33
CA GLY A 694 -13.23 -1.46 3.95
C GLY A 694 -12.40 -0.18 3.84
N ASN A 695 -11.52 -0.12 2.85
CA ASN A 695 -10.64 1.02 2.59
C ASN A 695 -11.23 2.08 1.64
N SER A 696 -12.52 2.00 1.32
CA SER A 696 -13.21 3.04 0.54
C SER A 696 -13.27 4.35 1.30
N ARG A 697 -12.88 5.45 0.64
CA ARG A 697 -12.92 6.82 1.20
C ARG A 697 -14.18 7.59 0.82
N SER A 698 -15.16 6.86 0.30
CA SER A 698 -16.49 7.40 0.03
C SER A 698 -17.56 6.37 0.36
N ALA A 699 -18.69 6.84 0.86
CA ALA A 699 -19.87 6.02 1.13
C ALA A 699 -21.06 6.61 0.40
N SER A 700 -21.69 5.79 -0.44
CA SER A 700 -22.82 6.23 -1.26
C SER A 700 -24.12 5.62 -0.78
N PHE A 701 -25.14 6.47 -0.66
CA PHE A 701 -26.48 6.09 -0.22
C PHE A 701 -27.51 6.50 -1.27
N ARG A 702 -28.44 5.60 -1.53
CA ARG A 702 -29.50 5.81 -2.53
C ARG A 702 -30.87 5.73 -1.89
N GLN A 703 -31.80 6.52 -2.40
CA GLN A 703 -33.21 6.43 -2.04
C GLN A 703 -33.50 6.60 -0.54
N LEU A 704 -32.79 7.50 0.12
CA LEU A 704 -33.12 7.85 1.50
C LEU A 704 -34.51 8.49 1.55
N LEU A 705 -35.31 8.11 2.53
CA LEU A 705 -36.65 8.69 2.74
C LEU A 705 -36.51 10.13 3.24
N PRO A 706 -37.56 10.97 3.04
CA PRO A 706 -37.58 12.29 3.66
C PRO A 706 -37.47 12.20 5.19
N GLY A 707 -36.54 12.97 5.76
CA GLY A 707 -36.27 12.97 7.20
C GLY A 707 -34.97 13.69 7.54
N GLU A 708 -34.67 13.77 8.81
CA GLU A 708 -33.42 14.31 9.35
C GLU A 708 -32.47 13.14 9.65
N TYR A 709 -31.20 13.30 9.27
CA TYR A 709 -30.18 12.29 9.36
C TYR A 709 -28.85 12.87 9.79
N GLU A 710 -28.00 12.04 10.36
CA GLU A 710 -26.62 12.37 10.64
C GLU A 710 -25.72 11.23 10.10
N PHE A 711 -24.89 11.56 9.10
CA PHE A 711 -23.86 10.64 8.66
C PHE A 711 -22.69 10.65 9.63
N LYS A 712 -22.27 9.49 10.10
CA LYS A 712 -21.12 9.31 11.00
C LYS A 712 -20.12 8.35 10.40
N VAL A 713 -18.83 8.70 10.51
CA VAL A 713 -17.73 7.87 10.02
C VAL A 713 -16.58 7.85 11.01
N LYS A 714 -15.95 6.68 11.13
CA LYS A 714 -14.71 6.45 11.89
C LYS A 714 -13.75 5.59 11.07
N ALA A 715 -12.45 5.69 11.37
CA ALA A 715 -11.43 4.86 10.76
C ALA A 715 -10.66 4.08 11.84
N VAL A 716 -10.28 2.87 11.50
CA VAL A 716 -9.44 1.98 12.31
C VAL A 716 -8.34 1.48 11.41
N ASN A 717 -7.08 1.45 11.87
CA ASN A 717 -6.03 0.81 11.09
C ASN A 717 -6.13 -0.72 11.19
N LEU A 718 -5.45 -1.44 10.31
CA LEU A 718 -5.43 -2.91 10.27
C LEU A 718 -4.99 -3.57 11.59
N ASN A 719 -4.23 -2.85 12.42
CA ASN A 719 -3.77 -3.34 13.72
C ASN A 719 -4.74 -3.02 14.87
N GLY A 720 -5.87 -2.34 14.59
CA GLY A 720 -6.81 -1.91 15.64
C GLY A 720 -6.24 -0.86 16.60
N ASN A 721 -5.02 -0.37 16.38
CA ASN A 721 -4.28 0.50 17.31
C ASN A 721 -4.60 1.98 17.12
N ILE A 722 -5.05 2.39 15.94
CA ILE A 722 -5.41 3.78 15.63
C ILE A 722 -6.91 3.85 15.47
N THR A 723 -7.57 4.43 16.44
CA THR A 723 -8.99 4.80 16.34
C THR A 723 -9.08 6.28 16.03
N SER A 724 -9.81 6.64 14.98
CA SER A 724 -10.10 8.03 14.71
C SER A 724 -11.17 8.57 15.66
N ASN A 725 -11.26 9.90 15.76
CA ASN A 725 -12.51 10.51 16.19
C ASN A 725 -13.66 10.11 15.25
N ILE A 726 -14.90 10.20 15.73
CA ILE A 726 -16.07 10.09 14.87
C ILE A 726 -16.30 11.46 14.23
N ALA A 727 -16.24 11.52 12.89
CA ALA A 727 -16.64 12.72 12.17
C ALA A 727 -18.11 12.57 11.77
N SER A 728 -18.88 13.63 11.91
CA SER A 728 -20.30 13.62 11.60
C SER A 728 -20.72 14.85 10.78
N ILE A 729 -21.76 14.66 9.97
CA ILE A 729 -22.39 15.72 9.19
C ILE A 729 -23.89 15.52 9.22
N PRO A 730 -24.64 16.48 9.76
CA PRO A 730 -26.09 16.44 9.76
C PRO A 730 -26.63 16.91 8.41
N PHE A 731 -27.68 16.25 7.95
CA PHE A 731 -28.38 16.62 6.72
C PHE A 731 -29.85 16.23 6.80
N SER A 732 -30.66 16.90 6.00
CA SER A 732 -32.09 16.52 5.85
C SER A 732 -32.45 16.27 4.40
N ILE A 733 -33.36 15.34 4.19
CA ILE A 733 -34.00 15.12 2.91
C ILE A 733 -35.39 15.70 2.96
N THR A 734 -35.61 16.77 2.20
CA THR A 734 -36.90 17.44 2.14
C THR A 734 -37.83 16.66 1.23
N PRO A 735 -39.07 16.40 1.70
CA PRO A 735 -40.04 15.68 0.90
C PRO A 735 -40.46 16.50 -0.33
N ARG A 736 -40.77 15.81 -1.42
CA ARG A 736 -41.42 16.48 -2.57
C ARG A 736 -42.81 16.98 -2.16
N TYR A 737 -43.25 18.06 -2.80
CA TYR A 737 -44.54 18.70 -2.49
C TYR A 737 -45.67 17.68 -2.40
N TYR A 738 -45.67 16.62 -3.28
CA TYR A 738 -46.71 15.59 -3.27
C TYR A 738 -46.54 14.54 -2.12
N GLN A 739 -45.42 14.52 -1.40
CA GLN A 739 -45.20 13.68 -0.23
C GLN A 739 -45.60 14.36 1.06
N THR A 740 -45.80 15.67 1.04
CA THR A 740 -46.15 16.48 2.20
C THR A 740 -47.59 16.22 2.62
N TYR A 741 -47.87 16.33 3.94
CA TYR A 741 -49.20 16.10 4.48
C TYR A 741 -50.27 17.03 3.87
N TRP A 742 -49.92 18.30 3.66
CA TRP A 742 -50.87 19.28 3.08
C TRP A 742 -51.26 18.87 1.63
N PHE A 743 -50.32 18.39 0.84
CA PHE A 743 -50.58 17.93 -0.52
C PHE A 743 -51.40 16.64 -0.54
N LYS A 744 -51.06 15.68 0.37
CA LYS A 744 -51.85 14.43 0.53
C LYS A 744 -53.30 14.77 0.95
N ILE A 745 -53.49 15.72 1.88
CA ILE A 745 -54.81 16.18 2.28
C ILE A 745 -55.52 16.87 1.10
N LEU A 746 -54.84 17.78 0.41
CA LEU A 746 -55.39 18.50 -0.73
C LEU A 746 -55.74 17.53 -1.86
N SER A 747 -54.86 16.59 -2.21
CA SER A 747 -55.08 15.56 -3.22
C SER A 747 -56.23 14.62 -2.82
N SER A 748 -56.30 14.25 -1.53
CA SER A 748 -57.41 13.43 -1.02
C SER A 748 -58.76 14.16 -1.12
N ILE A 749 -58.80 15.46 -0.81
CA ILE A 749 -59.95 16.30 -0.97
C ILE A 749 -60.31 16.41 -2.47
N LEU A 750 -59.31 16.58 -3.32
CA LEU A 750 -59.52 16.70 -4.77
C LEU A 750 -60.01 15.37 -5.37
N ILE A 751 -59.46 14.24 -4.92
CA ILE A 751 -59.92 12.91 -5.32
C ILE A 751 -61.33 12.64 -4.80
N ALA A 752 -61.60 12.99 -3.53
CA ALA A 752 -62.97 12.85 -2.97
C ALA A 752 -64.00 13.74 -3.71
N SER A 753 -63.58 14.97 -4.05
CA SER A 753 -64.40 15.89 -4.86
C SER A 753 -64.60 15.37 -6.29
N LEU A 754 -63.51 14.79 -6.88
CA LEU A 754 -63.58 14.16 -8.21
C LEU A 754 -64.46 12.90 -8.18
N MET A 755 -64.33 12.06 -7.13
CA MET A 755 -65.19 10.91 -6.94
C MET A 755 -66.67 11.33 -6.76
N ALA A 756 -66.92 12.34 -5.91
CA ALA A 756 -68.21 12.88 -5.74
C ALA A 756 -68.75 13.44 -7.07
N TRP A 757 -67.94 14.11 -7.86
CA TRP A 757 -68.28 14.60 -9.18
C TRP A 757 -68.50 13.45 -10.19
N ILE A 758 -67.65 12.40 -10.18
CA ILE A 758 -67.80 11.18 -11.01
C ILE A 758 -69.07 10.41 -10.61
N VAL A 759 -69.32 10.28 -9.30
CA VAL A 759 -70.56 9.67 -8.83
C VAL A 759 -71.74 10.49 -9.26
N TYR A 760 -71.71 11.82 -9.16
CA TYR A 760 -72.68 12.74 -9.66
C TYR A 760 -72.89 12.60 -11.19
N GLN A 761 -71.76 12.58 -11.95
CA GLN A 761 -71.80 12.37 -13.42
C GLN A 761 -72.27 10.97 -13.77
N ARG A 762 -71.82 9.91 -13.03
CA ARG A 762 -72.27 8.53 -13.24
C ARG A 762 -73.73 8.33 -12.88
N THR A 763 -74.24 8.99 -11.82
CA THR A 763 -75.68 9.01 -11.54
C THR A 763 -76.42 9.75 -12.61
N GLN A 764 -75.87 10.77 -13.23
CA GLN A 764 -76.38 11.44 -14.41
C GLN A 764 -76.26 10.62 -15.70
N LYS A 765 -75.10 9.90 -15.86
CA LYS A 765 -74.83 9.06 -17.02
C LYS A 765 -75.44 7.66 -16.92
N ALA A 766 -75.64 7.07 -15.74
CA ALA A 766 -76.34 5.81 -15.53
C ALA A 766 -77.83 5.89 -16.01
N ILE A 767 -78.25 7.12 -16.16
CA ILE A 767 -79.55 7.40 -16.83
C ILE A 767 -79.43 7.39 -18.37
N ASN A 768 -78.23 7.53 -18.91
CA ASN A 768 -78.02 7.73 -20.35
C ASN A 768 -77.21 6.64 -21.11
N GLU A 769 -76.61 5.61 -20.46
CA GLU A 769 -75.81 4.64 -21.18
C GLU A 769 -76.13 3.18 -20.93
N GLU A 770 -77.34 2.76 -21.46
CA GLU A 770 -77.61 1.37 -21.85
C GLU A 770 -77.25 1.13 -23.33
N LYS A 771 -76.25 1.87 -23.85
CA LYS A 771 -75.84 1.67 -25.26
C LYS A 771 -74.32 1.72 -25.40
N GLU A 772 -73.82 0.69 -25.96
CA GLU A 772 -72.48 0.43 -26.54
C GLU A 772 -71.53 -0.45 -25.72
N LYS A 773 -71.58 -1.74 -25.99
CA LYS A 773 -70.52 -2.72 -25.82
C LYS A 773 -69.81 -2.87 -27.15
N GLY A 774 -68.52 -2.74 -27.09
CA GLY A 774 -67.63 -3.27 -28.15
C GLY A 774 -66.35 -2.49 -28.35
N ILE A 775 -65.27 -3.22 -28.47
CA ILE A 775 -63.92 -2.85 -28.86
C ILE A 775 -62.95 -2.63 -27.71
N GLN A 776 -62.18 -3.65 -27.39
CA GLN A 776 -60.78 -3.58 -27.11
C GLN A 776 -60.16 -4.96 -26.95
N ASN A 777 -59.31 -5.34 -27.87
CA ASN A 777 -58.22 -6.29 -27.69
C ASN A 777 -57.17 -5.99 -28.74
N ASN A 778 -56.17 -5.20 -28.36
CA ASN A 778 -54.92 -5.15 -29.09
C ASN A 778 -54.04 -4.08 -28.45
N LEU A 779 -53.27 -4.35 -27.41
CA LEU A 779 -52.07 -3.58 -27.07
C LEU A 779 -51.21 -4.24 -25.98
N ILE A 780 -50.90 -5.50 -26.00
CA ILE A 780 -49.98 -6.11 -25.00
C ILE A 780 -48.63 -6.58 -25.58
N ALA A 781 -48.46 -6.60 -26.87
CA ALA A 781 -47.31 -7.27 -27.49
C ALA A 781 -46.02 -6.41 -27.69
N GLN A 782 -46.00 -5.12 -27.32
CA GLN A 782 -44.86 -4.25 -27.69
C GLN A 782 -43.92 -3.83 -26.57
N LEU A 783 -44.15 -4.21 -25.33
CA LEU A 783 -43.33 -3.72 -24.19
C LEU A 783 -42.23 -4.65 -23.72
N GLU A 784 -42.13 -5.88 -24.16
CA GLU A 784 -41.12 -6.85 -23.69
C GLU A 784 -39.75 -6.74 -24.38
N LEU A 785 -39.63 -6.04 -25.48
CA LEU A 785 -38.42 -6.00 -26.31
C LEU A 785 -37.40 -4.93 -25.93
N LYS A 786 -37.68 -4.03 -24.98
CA LYS A 786 -36.81 -2.90 -24.63
C LYS A 786 -35.81 -3.15 -23.48
N ALA A 787 -35.94 -4.25 -22.73
CA ALA A 787 -35.16 -4.49 -21.52
C ALA A 787 -33.78 -5.14 -21.75
N LEU A 788 -33.43 -5.56 -22.96
CA LEU A 788 -32.21 -6.35 -23.24
C LEU A 788 -31.01 -5.54 -23.73
N ARG A 789 -31.09 -4.21 -23.78
CA ARG A 789 -30.06 -3.37 -24.47
C ARG A 789 -28.91 -2.83 -23.61
N ALA A 790 -28.77 -3.17 -22.37
CA ALA A 790 -27.81 -2.50 -21.47
C ALA A 790 -26.67 -3.39 -20.99
N GLN A 791 -25.86 -3.96 -21.87
CA GLN A 791 -24.62 -4.66 -21.46
C GLN A 791 -23.47 -4.43 -22.42
N MET A 792 -22.95 -3.20 -22.46
CA MET A 792 -21.59 -2.98 -22.96
C MET A 792 -20.60 -3.23 -21.80
N ASN A 793 -19.53 -3.98 -22.07
CA ASN A 793 -18.49 -4.26 -21.06
C ASN A 793 -17.62 -3.02 -20.80
N PRO A 794 -17.86 -2.25 -19.72
CA PRO A 794 -17.13 -1.00 -19.46
C PRO A 794 -15.63 -1.23 -19.24
N HIS A 795 -15.27 -2.39 -18.70
CA HIS A 795 -13.90 -2.74 -18.36
C HIS A 795 -12.98 -2.84 -19.59
N PHE A 796 -13.47 -3.38 -20.70
CA PHE A 796 -12.69 -3.43 -21.95
C PHE A 796 -12.43 -2.03 -22.51
N ILE A 797 -13.41 -1.13 -22.44
CA ILE A 797 -13.26 0.26 -22.89
C ILE A 797 -12.18 0.98 -22.05
N PHE A 798 -12.24 0.87 -20.74
CA PHE A 798 -11.25 1.47 -19.85
C PHE A 798 -9.84 0.91 -20.10
N ASN A 799 -9.71 -0.39 -20.27
CA ASN A 799 -8.41 -1.03 -20.52
C ASN A 799 -7.79 -0.61 -21.86
N SER A 800 -8.61 -0.48 -22.88
CA SER A 800 -8.15 -0.01 -24.20
C SER A 800 -7.74 1.46 -24.17
N LEU A 801 -8.45 2.31 -23.45
CA LEU A 801 -8.10 3.71 -23.24
C LEU A 801 -6.77 3.85 -22.48
N ASN A 802 -6.56 3.04 -21.45
CA ASN A 802 -5.29 2.99 -20.72
C ASN A 802 -4.11 2.56 -21.60
N SER A 803 -4.32 1.63 -22.52
CA SER A 803 -3.29 1.21 -23.47
C SER A 803 -2.94 2.31 -24.48
N ILE A 804 -3.93 3.02 -24.98
CA ILE A 804 -3.73 4.20 -25.82
C ILE A 804 -2.94 5.27 -25.05
N GLN A 805 -3.31 5.54 -23.81
CA GLN A 805 -2.61 6.48 -22.94
C GLN A 805 -1.14 6.06 -22.73
N TYR A 806 -0.88 4.77 -22.50
CA TYR A 806 0.47 4.24 -22.35
C TYR A 806 1.34 4.49 -23.58
N PHE A 807 0.86 4.18 -24.80
CA PHE A 807 1.59 4.42 -26.04
C PHE A 807 1.80 5.91 -26.33
N VAL A 808 0.85 6.77 -25.96
CA VAL A 808 0.97 8.23 -26.10
C VAL A 808 2.03 8.78 -25.16
N ILE A 809 2.04 8.33 -23.89
CA ILE A 809 3.02 8.78 -22.88
C ILE A 809 4.43 8.36 -23.26
N ASN A 810 4.62 7.14 -23.76
CA ASN A 810 5.92 6.61 -24.19
C ASN A 810 6.42 7.16 -25.53
N LYS A 811 5.70 8.11 -26.14
CA LYS A 811 6.00 8.74 -27.44
C LYS A 811 5.99 7.77 -28.64
N GLU A 812 5.35 6.65 -28.53
CA GLU A 812 5.17 5.64 -29.59
C GLU A 812 3.97 6.02 -30.50
N LYS A 813 4.08 7.14 -31.22
CA LYS A 813 2.96 7.72 -31.99
C LYS A 813 2.35 6.75 -33.00
N ASN A 814 3.19 5.96 -33.68
CA ASN A 814 2.74 5.04 -34.72
C ASN A 814 1.94 3.86 -34.11
N GLU A 815 2.37 3.32 -33.00
CA GLU A 815 1.65 2.25 -32.31
C GLU A 815 0.35 2.76 -31.65
N ALA A 816 0.37 3.96 -31.08
CA ALA A 816 -0.84 4.61 -30.56
C ALA A 816 -1.90 4.82 -31.66
N ALA A 817 -1.47 5.32 -32.83
CA ALA A 817 -2.37 5.55 -33.98
C ALA A 817 -2.94 4.24 -34.51
N LYS A 818 -2.11 3.22 -34.62
CA LYS A 818 -2.48 1.86 -35.08
C LYS A 818 -3.46 1.20 -34.10
N TYR A 819 -3.18 1.30 -32.80
CA TYR A 819 -4.07 0.81 -31.76
C TYR A 819 -5.41 1.52 -31.78
N LEU A 820 -5.40 2.86 -31.88
CA LEU A 820 -6.61 3.69 -31.92
C LEU A 820 -7.48 3.37 -33.16
N SER A 821 -6.84 3.19 -34.31
CA SER A 821 -7.54 2.83 -35.55
C SER A 821 -8.25 1.48 -35.43
N LYS A 822 -7.52 0.45 -34.93
CA LYS A 822 -8.09 -0.88 -34.72
C LYS A 822 -9.20 -0.85 -33.65
N PHE A 823 -9.00 -0.09 -32.57
CA PHE A 823 -9.98 0.08 -31.51
C PHE A 823 -11.25 0.77 -32.03
N ALA A 824 -11.11 1.83 -32.82
CA ALA A 824 -12.27 2.51 -33.41
C ALA A 824 -13.06 1.58 -34.35
N LYS A 825 -12.36 0.74 -35.13
CA LYS A 825 -12.99 -0.27 -36.00
C LYS A 825 -13.73 -1.32 -35.17
N LEU A 826 -13.11 -1.82 -34.11
CA LEU A 826 -13.71 -2.81 -33.22
C LEU A 826 -14.94 -2.26 -32.49
N ILE A 827 -14.89 -1.02 -32.00
CA ILE A 827 -16.05 -0.39 -31.36
C ILE A 827 -17.20 -0.20 -32.32
N ARG A 828 -16.93 0.18 -33.57
CA ARG A 828 -17.96 0.28 -34.62
C ARG A 828 -18.63 -1.09 -34.84
N MET A 829 -17.81 -2.16 -34.99
CA MET A 829 -18.33 -3.51 -35.14
C MET A 829 -19.16 -3.98 -33.93
N ILE A 830 -18.79 -3.57 -32.69
CA ILE A 830 -19.57 -3.85 -31.48
C ILE A 830 -20.92 -3.14 -31.54
N LEU A 831 -20.96 -1.88 -31.94
CA LEU A 831 -22.18 -1.10 -32.06
C LEU A 831 -23.09 -1.67 -33.13
N ASP A 832 -22.57 -1.94 -34.32
CA ASP A 832 -23.31 -2.51 -35.44
C ASP A 832 -23.86 -3.92 -35.09
N SER A 833 -23.04 -4.74 -34.41
CA SER A 833 -23.44 -6.08 -33.96
C SER A 833 -24.39 -6.05 -32.74
N SER A 834 -24.48 -4.95 -32.00
CA SER A 834 -25.36 -4.83 -30.82
C SER A 834 -26.84 -4.72 -31.21
N GLU A 835 -27.10 -4.34 -32.46
CA GLU A 835 -28.47 -4.26 -33.03
C GLU A 835 -28.93 -5.57 -33.66
N GLN A 836 -28.01 -6.51 -33.88
CA GLN A 836 -28.24 -7.78 -34.53
C GLN A 836 -28.08 -8.96 -33.55
N SER A 837 -29.04 -9.89 -33.61
CA SER A 837 -28.94 -11.13 -32.78
C SER A 837 -27.98 -12.15 -33.37
N PHE A 838 -27.67 -12.05 -34.67
CA PHE A 838 -26.81 -12.97 -35.41
C PHE A 838 -25.89 -12.18 -36.33
N VAL A 839 -24.69 -12.69 -36.57
CA VAL A 839 -23.66 -12.10 -37.45
C VAL A 839 -23.07 -13.21 -38.32
N THR A 840 -22.50 -12.85 -39.48
CA THR A 840 -21.86 -13.83 -40.37
C THR A 840 -20.57 -14.39 -39.75
N ILE A 841 -20.15 -15.57 -40.16
CA ILE A 841 -18.85 -16.14 -39.75
C ILE A 841 -17.73 -15.19 -40.18
N SER A 842 -17.78 -14.61 -41.37
CA SER A 842 -16.81 -13.63 -41.87
C SER A 842 -16.64 -12.44 -40.92
N ASP A 843 -17.76 -11.79 -40.54
CA ASP A 843 -17.74 -10.65 -39.62
C ASP A 843 -17.24 -11.08 -38.23
N LYS A 844 -17.59 -12.27 -37.78
CA LYS A 844 -17.15 -12.77 -36.49
C LYS A 844 -15.65 -13.07 -36.46
N VAL A 845 -15.09 -13.66 -37.50
CA VAL A 845 -13.66 -13.89 -37.63
C VAL A 845 -12.92 -12.54 -37.71
N GLU A 846 -13.40 -11.57 -38.47
CA GLU A 846 -12.81 -10.24 -38.53
C GLU A 846 -12.87 -9.53 -37.17
N PHE A 847 -13.99 -9.63 -36.48
CA PHE A 847 -14.13 -9.11 -35.10
C PHE A 847 -13.13 -9.75 -34.14
N LEU A 848 -13.01 -11.08 -34.14
CA LEU A 848 -12.10 -11.81 -33.26
C LEU A 848 -10.64 -11.50 -33.59
N ASN A 849 -10.30 -11.36 -34.86
CA ASN A 849 -8.97 -10.94 -35.31
C ASN A 849 -8.61 -9.54 -34.76
N LEU A 850 -9.50 -8.60 -34.92
CA LEU A 850 -9.31 -7.24 -34.39
C LEU A 850 -9.19 -7.24 -32.87
N TYR A 851 -10.00 -8.03 -32.18
CA TYR A 851 -9.99 -8.16 -30.74
C TYR A 851 -8.67 -8.77 -30.25
N THR A 852 -8.24 -9.91 -30.81
CA THR A 852 -7.00 -10.57 -30.40
C THR A 852 -5.76 -9.76 -30.77
N ASP A 853 -5.78 -9.06 -31.89
CA ASP A 853 -4.72 -8.14 -32.28
C ASP A 853 -4.56 -6.97 -31.31
N LEU A 854 -5.67 -6.40 -30.85
CA LEU A 854 -5.68 -5.32 -29.85
C LEU A 854 -5.17 -5.83 -28.49
N GLU A 855 -5.57 -7.04 -28.10
CA GLU A 855 -5.08 -7.66 -26.87
C GLU A 855 -3.60 -8.07 -26.98
N ALA A 856 -3.15 -8.56 -28.14
CA ALA A 856 -1.75 -8.87 -28.37
C ALA A 856 -0.88 -7.60 -28.30
N LEU A 857 -1.28 -6.52 -28.97
CA LEU A 857 -0.62 -5.22 -28.89
C LEU A 857 -0.56 -4.70 -27.45
N ARG A 858 -1.62 -4.86 -26.70
CA ARG A 858 -1.69 -4.48 -25.29
C ARG A 858 -0.73 -5.28 -24.41
N LEU A 859 -0.48 -6.52 -24.77
CA LEU A 859 0.44 -7.43 -24.08
C LEU A 859 1.82 -7.49 -24.75
N ASN A 860 2.23 -6.44 -25.46
CA ASN A 860 3.54 -6.31 -26.14
C ASN A 860 3.82 -7.44 -27.13
N ASN A 861 2.81 -7.82 -27.91
CA ASN A 861 2.85 -8.92 -28.89
C ASN A 861 3.32 -10.25 -28.26
N SER A 862 2.95 -10.50 -27.01
CA SER A 862 3.43 -11.66 -26.24
C SER A 862 2.78 -12.98 -26.64
N PHE A 863 1.75 -12.98 -27.48
CA PHE A 863 1.11 -14.20 -27.94
C PHE A 863 0.78 -14.11 -29.45
N SER A 864 0.73 -15.27 -30.10
CA SER A 864 0.29 -15.42 -31.48
C SER A 864 -1.09 -16.06 -31.54
N THR A 865 -1.89 -15.61 -32.50
CA THR A 865 -3.22 -16.18 -32.76
C THR A 865 -3.25 -16.83 -34.12
N GLU A 866 -3.71 -18.05 -34.19
CA GLU A 866 -3.90 -18.81 -35.43
C GLU A 866 -5.40 -19.05 -35.65
N TYR A 867 -5.87 -18.61 -36.81
CA TYR A 867 -7.25 -18.80 -37.23
C TYR A 867 -7.30 -19.83 -38.36
N TRP A 868 -8.22 -20.76 -38.24
CA TRP A 868 -8.52 -21.70 -39.30
C TRP A 868 -10.02 -21.83 -39.50
N VAL A 869 -10.46 -21.57 -40.72
CA VAL A 869 -11.88 -21.74 -41.11
C VAL A 869 -11.93 -22.85 -42.16
N ASP A 870 -12.72 -23.86 -41.92
CA ASP A 870 -12.91 -24.98 -42.81
C ASP A 870 -13.31 -24.50 -44.20
N PRO A 871 -12.61 -24.88 -45.28
CA PRO A 871 -12.94 -24.47 -46.63
C PRO A 871 -14.34 -24.89 -47.11
N LEU A 872 -14.97 -25.85 -46.42
CA LEU A 872 -16.34 -26.29 -46.68
C LEU A 872 -17.42 -25.38 -46.03
N LEU A 873 -17.02 -24.45 -45.17
CA LEU A 873 -17.94 -23.53 -44.49
C LEU A 873 -18.23 -22.32 -45.36
N ASP A 874 -19.49 -22.06 -45.67
CA ASP A 874 -19.89 -20.76 -46.23
C ASP A 874 -19.74 -19.67 -45.15
N GLN A 875 -18.94 -18.67 -45.48
CA GLN A 875 -18.63 -17.56 -44.56
C GLN A 875 -19.82 -16.64 -44.29
N ASN A 876 -20.89 -16.72 -45.05
CA ASN A 876 -22.15 -15.97 -44.85
C ASN A 876 -23.11 -16.65 -43.87
N ILE A 877 -22.79 -17.82 -43.37
CA ILE A 877 -23.57 -18.47 -42.32
C ILE A 877 -23.71 -17.56 -41.09
N LEU A 878 -24.90 -17.45 -40.57
CA LEU A 878 -25.21 -16.64 -39.40
C LEU A 878 -25.00 -17.40 -38.08
N ILE A 879 -24.25 -16.79 -37.18
CA ILE A 879 -24.02 -17.30 -35.83
C ILE A 879 -24.37 -16.28 -34.76
N PRO A 880 -24.75 -16.70 -33.53
CA PRO A 880 -25.13 -15.79 -32.44
C PRO A 880 -23.97 -14.85 -32.05
N THR A 881 -24.28 -13.56 -31.86
CA THR A 881 -23.31 -12.47 -31.72
C THR A 881 -22.32 -12.62 -30.57
N LEU A 882 -22.69 -13.00 -29.37
CA LEU A 882 -21.87 -12.92 -28.16
C LEU A 882 -21.53 -14.28 -27.53
N LEU A 883 -21.54 -15.38 -28.33
CA LEU A 883 -21.35 -16.72 -27.79
C LEU A 883 -19.86 -17.12 -27.72
N ILE A 884 -19.05 -16.72 -28.68
CA ILE A 884 -17.64 -17.12 -28.84
C ILE A 884 -16.71 -16.21 -28.03
N GLN A 885 -16.98 -14.92 -28.04
CA GLN A 885 -16.11 -13.89 -27.48
C GLN A 885 -15.70 -14.11 -26.00
N PRO A 886 -16.60 -14.47 -25.06
CA PRO A 886 -16.22 -14.67 -23.65
C PRO A 886 -15.18 -15.79 -23.45
N HIS A 887 -15.17 -16.78 -24.34
CA HIS A 887 -14.22 -17.90 -24.27
C HIS A 887 -12.84 -17.50 -24.81
N VAL A 888 -12.78 -16.65 -25.84
CA VAL A 888 -11.54 -16.05 -26.34
C VAL A 888 -10.97 -15.09 -25.31
N GLU A 889 -11.80 -14.28 -24.67
CA GLU A 889 -11.41 -13.42 -23.57
C GLU A 889 -10.78 -14.23 -22.42
N ASN A 890 -11.42 -15.32 -22.02
CA ASN A 890 -10.91 -16.18 -20.96
C ASN A 890 -9.58 -16.84 -21.32
N ALA A 891 -9.42 -17.30 -22.56
CA ALA A 891 -8.19 -17.90 -23.06
C ALA A 891 -7.01 -16.93 -22.99
N ILE A 892 -7.23 -15.67 -23.36
CA ILE A 892 -6.19 -14.62 -23.31
C ILE A 892 -5.90 -14.22 -21.85
N TRP A 893 -6.95 -13.83 -21.10
CA TRP A 893 -6.82 -13.23 -19.78
C TRP A 893 -6.48 -14.20 -18.66
N HIS A 894 -6.99 -15.42 -18.74
CA HIS A 894 -6.82 -16.44 -17.69
C HIS A 894 -5.88 -17.58 -18.11
N GLY A 895 -5.73 -17.82 -19.41
CA GLY A 895 -4.83 -18.82 -19.94
C GLY A 895 -3.44 -18.27 -20.26
N LEU A 896 -3.36 -17.38 -21.23
CA LEU A 896 -2.10 -16.97 -21.85
C LEU A 896 -1.35 -15.87 -21.07
N GLN A 897 -2.06 -14.98 -20.42
CA GLN A 897 -1.45 -13.83 -19.74
C GLN A 897 -0.35 -14.24 -18.75
N TYR A 898 -0.59 -15.31 -18.01
CA TYR A 898 0.28 -15.76 -16.92
C TYR A 898 1.24 -16.87 -17.30
N LYS A 899 1.32 -17.23 -18.56
CA LYS A 899 2.27 -18.26 -19.07
C LYS A 899 3.63 -17.64 -19.35
N ASP A 900 4.69 -18.34 -19.03
CA ASP A 900 6.05 -18.04 -19.47
C ASP A 900 6.39 -18.79 -20.76
N GLY A 901 7.15 -18.16 -21.68
CA GLY A 901 7.54 -18.71 -22.96
C GLY A 901 6.53 -18.49 -24.09
N GLU A 902 6.54 -19.34 -25.09
CA GLU A 902 5.71 -19.19 -26.28
C GLU A 902 4.23 -19.35 -25.96
N LYS A 903 3.43 -18.34 -26.32
CA LYS A 903 1.99 -18.26 -26.08
C LYS A 903 1.24 -18.34 -27.39
N LYS A 904 0.37 -19.29 -27.50
CA LYS A 904 -0.38 -19.55 -28.71
C LYS A 904 -1.86 -19.73 -28.44
N LEU A 905 -2.68 -19.02 -29.19
CA LEU A 905 -4.13 -19.16 -29.23
C LEU A 905 -4.53 -19.70 -30.61
N SER A 906 -5.28 -20.77 -30.66
CA SER A 906 -5.80 -21.33 -31.91
C SER A 906 -7.33 -21.27 -31.88
N ILE A 907 -7.92 -20.70 -32.91
CA ILE A 907 -9.37 -20.61 -33.08
C ILE A 907 -9.75 -21.23 -34.42
N LYS A 908 -10.47 -22.35 -34.34
CA LYS A 908 -10.86 -23.13 -35.53
C LYS A 908 -12.36 -23.18 -35.66
N PHE A 909 -12.85 -22.90 -36.86
CA PHE A 909 -14.23 -23.06 -37.26
C PHE A 909 -14.34 -24.30 -38.16
N LEU A 910 -15.00 -25.33 -37.67
CA LEU A 910 -15.04 -26.66 -38.29
C LEU A 910 -16.46 -27.00 -38.72
N TYR A 911 -16.66 -27.51 -39.90
CA TYR A 911 -17.91 -28.05 -40.34
C TYR A 911 -18.15 -29.42 -39.68
N LEU A 912 -19.21 -29.59 -38.92
CA LEU A 912 -19.50 -30.84 -38.24
C LEU A 912 -20.49 -31.71 -39.03
N HIS A 913 -21.59 -31.15 -39.49
CA HIS A 913 -22.60 -31.76 -40.38
C HIS A 913 -23.61 -30.67 -40.84
N GLU A 914 -24.55 -30.98 -41.72
CA GLU A 914 -25.44 -30.03 -42.43
C GLU A 914 -26.10 -28.94 -41.61
N ASN A 915 -26.29 -29.13 -40.28
CA ASN A 915 -26.97 -28.14 -39.42
C ASN A 915 -26.11 -27.71 -38.20
N MET A 916 -24.84 -28.08 -38.11
CA MET A 916 -24.01 -27.77 -36.93
C MET A 916 -22.58 -27.35 -37.32
N LEU A 917 -22.18 -26.25 -36.79
CA LEU A 917 -20.82 -25.71 -36.77
C LEU A 917 -20.16 -25.98 -35.42
N GLN A 918 -18.91 -26.38 -35.43
CA GLN A 918 -18.08 -26.48 -34.24
C GLN A 918 -17.03 -25.35 -34.23
N VAL A 919 -16.97 -24.61 -33.15
CA VAL A 919 -15.89 -23.65 -32.89
C VAL A 919 -15.01 -24.20 -31.81
N ALA A 920 -13.74 -24.44 -32.11
CA ALA A 920 -12.74 -24.88 -31.16
C ALA A 920 -11.77 -23.73 -30.86
N ILE A 921 -11.68 -23.35 -29.59
CA ILE A 921 -10.77 -22.34 -29.07
C ILE A 921 -9.78 -23.06 -28.18
N GLU A 922 -8.53 -23.01 -28.52
CA GLU A 922 -7.47 -23.72 -27.81
C GLU A 922 -6.35 -22.75 -27.44
N ASP A 923 -6.05 -22.67 -26.18
CA ASP A 923 -4.90 -21.95 -25.67
C ASP A 923 -3.88 -22.91 -25.08
N ASN A 924 -2.63 -22.56 -25.20
CA ASN A 924 -1.53 -23.28 -24.57
C ASN A 924 -1.12 -22.65 -23.25
N GLY A 925 -2.04 -22.02 -22.55
CA GLY A 925 -1.82 -21.27 -21.31
C GLY A 925 -1.45 -22.12 -20.10
N ILE A 926 -1.68 -21.58 -18.92
CA ILE A 926 -1.36 -22.25 -17.64
C ILE A 926 -2.41 -23.30 -17.22
N GLY A 927 -3.52 -23.42 -17.97
CA GLY A 927 -4.67 -24.27 -17.63
C GLY A 927 -5.55 -23.73 -16.51
N ARG A 928 -6.77 -24.28 -16.42
CA ARG A 928 -7.80 -23.73 -15.50
C ARG A 928 -7.46 -23.91 -14.02
N ALA A 929 -6.84 -24.99 -13.65
CA ALA A 929 -6.48 -25.26 -12.25
C ALA A 929 -5.51 -24.17 -11.72
N ALA A 930 -4.43 -23.92 -12.45
CA ALA A 930 -3.45 -22.88 -12.09
C ALA A 930 -4.05 -21.46 -12.17
N ALA A 931 -4.94 -21.21 -13.14
CA ALA A 931 -5.63 -19.92 -13.27
C ALA A 931 -6.59 -19.66 -12.09
N ILE A 932 -7.25 -20.67 -11.55
CA ILE A 932 -8.12 -20.57 -10.36
C ILE A 932 -7.28 -20.30 -9.10
N GLU A 933 -6.13 -20.95 -8.94
CA GLU A 933 -5.21 -20.71 -7.83
C GLU A 933 -4.70 -19.27 -7.82
N LEU A 934 -4.29 -18.74 -8.97
CA LEU A 934 -3.86 -17.36 -9.14
C LEU A 934 -5.00 -16.35 -8.88
N LYS A 935 -6.24 -16.72 -9.19
CA LYS A 935 -7.41 -15.88 -8.96
C LYS A 935 -7.80 -15.83 -7.48
N ASN A 936 -7.62 -16.91 -6.73
CA ASN A 936 -7.87 -16.98 -5.29
C ASN A 936 -6.84 -16.20 -4.46
N GLN A 937 -5.68 -15.88 -5.04
CA GLN A 937 -4.64 -15.05 -4.42
C GLN A 937 -4.89 -13.54 -4.58
N LYS A 938 -5.76 -13.13 -5.50
CA LYS A 938 -6.15 -11.72 -5.72
C LYS A 938 -7.58 -11.52 -5.26
N THR A 939 -7.78 -10.86 -4.14
CA THR A 939 -9.07 -10.50 -3.55
C THR A 939 -9.97 -9.71 -4.51
N SER A 940 -10.72 -10.39 -5.36
CA SER A 940 -11.90 -9.85 -6.01
C SER A 940 -12.86 -10.98 -6.32
N VAL A 941 -13.91 -11.05 -5.52
CA VAL A 941 -15.08 -11.91 -5.76
C VAL A 941 -15.85 -11.35 -6.96
N HIS A 942 -15.38 -11.69 -8.17
CA HIS A 942 -16.21 -11.64 -9.37
C HIS A 942 -16.34 -13.06 -9.90
N GLN A 943 -17.41 -13.72 -9.53
CA GLN A 943 -17.90 -14.88 -10.30
C GLN A 943 -17.96 -14.47 -11.78
N SER A 944 -17.42 -15.32 -12.64
CA SER A 944 -17.39 -15.09 -14.08
C SER A 944 -18.84 -15.04 -14.63
N LYS A 945 -19.39 -13.85 -14.69
CA LYS A 945 -20.72 -13.60 -15.29
C LYS A 945 -20.80 -14.08 -16.75
N GLY A 946 -19.64 -14.17 -17.43
CA GLY A 946 -19.58 -14.57 -18.83
C GLY A 946 -19.96 -16.03 -19.10
N PHE A 947 -19.59 -16.96 -18.21
CA PHE A 947 -19.91 -18.39 -18.41
C PHE A 947 -21.41 -18.65 -18.24
N LYS A 948 -22.01 -18.09 -17.19
CA LYS A 948 -23.45 -18.21 -16.94
C LYS A 948 -24.29 -17.58 -18.07
N LEU A 949 -23.82 -16.46 -18.61
CA LEU A 949 -24.44 -15.81 -19.78
C LEU A 949 -24.35 -16.67 -21.05
N SER A 950 -23.25 -17.40 -21.26
CA SER A 950 -23.11 -18.33 -22.39
C SER A 950 -24.02 -19.55 -22.24
N GLU A 951 -24.16 -20.11 -21.03
CA GLU A 951 -25.11 -21.19 -20.74
C GLU A 951 -26.56 -20.75 -20.90
N ASP A 952 -26.92 -19.59 -20.40
CA ASP A 952 -28.31 -19.04 -20.51
C ASP A 952 -28.70 -18.82 -21.99
N ARG A 953 -27.75 -18.41 -22.83
CA ARG A 953 -27.92 -18.25 -24.28
C ARG A 953 -28.02 -19.58 -25.01
N ILE A 954 -27.21 -20.56 -24.66
CA ILE A 954 -27.33 -21.92 -25.23
C ILE A 954 -28.71 -22.50 -24.92
N ASN A 955 -29.19 -22.33 -23.70
CA ASN A 955 -30.54 -22.75 -23.31
C ASN A 955 -31.64 -22.03 -24.12
N SER A 956 -31.43 -20.77 -24.45
CA SER A 956 -32.33 -19.99 -25.28
C SER A 956 -32.29 -20.45 -26.75
N LEU A 957 -31.13 -20.75 -27.30
CA LEU A 957 -30.96 -21.32 -28.64
C LEU A 957 -31.60 -22.73 -28.78
N LYS A 958 -31.46 -23.56 -27.74
CA LYS A 958 -32.10 -24.87 -27.66
C LYS A 958 -33.64 -24.77 -27.72
N LYS A 959 -34.22 -23.76 -27.07
CA LYS A 959 -35.68 -23.49 -27.11
C LYS A 959 -36.14 -22.97 -28.47
N LEU A 960 -35.35 -22.18 -29.20
CA LEU A 960 -35.72 -21.54 -30.44
C LEU A 960 -35.55 -22.46 -31.66
N PHE A 961 -34.53 -23.30 -31.69
CA PHE A 961 -34.14 -24.05 -32.89
C PHE A 961 -34.30 -25.57 -32.77
N GLY A 962 -34.67 -26.08 -31.57
CA GLY A 962 -34.88 -27.53 -31.39
C GLY A 962 -33.59 -28.38 -31.54
N SER A 963 -32.44 -27.77 -31.82
CA SER A 963 -31.14 -28.37 -31.93
C SER A 963 -30.50 -28.50 -30.52
N ASN A 964 -29.43 -29.32 -30.39
CA ASN A 964 -28.76 -29.53 -29.09
C ASN A 964 -27.37 -28.85 -29.05
N PRO A 965 -27.30 -27.51 -29.01
CA PRO A 965 -26.05 -26.78 -28.87
C PRO A 965 -25.39 -27.15 -27.55
N LYS A 966 -24.03 -27.27 -27.53
CA LYS A 966 -23.27 -27.67 -26.34
C LYS A 966 -21.98 -26.90 -26.26
N ILE A 967 -21.57 -26.56 -25.05
CA ILE A 967 -20.19 -26.13 -24.76
C ILE A 967 -19.50 -27.21 -23.98
N GLU A 968 -18.31 -27.56 -24.40
CA GLU A 968 -17.43 -28.51 -23.72
C GLU A 968 -16.08 -27.85 -23.47
N ILE A 969 -15.54 -28.02 -22.27
CA ILE A 969 -14.26 -27.44 -21.90
C ILE A 969 -13.33 -28.60 -21.49
N ILE A 970 -12.22 -28.68 -22.16
CA ILE A 970 -11.23 -29.74 -22.03
C ILE A 970 -9.93 -29.12 -21.52
N ASP A 971 -9.42 -29.64 -20.42
CA ASP A 971 -8.11 -29.24 -19.91
C ASP A 971 -7.04 -30.03 -20.66
N LEU A 972 -6.01 -29.36 -21.12
CA LEU A 972 -4.89 -29.95 -21.85
C LEU A 972 -3.73 -30.20 -20.88
N PHE A 973 -3.11 -31.37 -21.04
CA PHE A 973 -1.98 -31.79 -20.21
C PHE A 973 -0.81 -32.15 -21.10
N ASN A 974 0.40 -31.85 -20.63
CA ASN A 974 1.63 -32.28 -21.32
C ASN A 974 1.97 -33.73 -20.96
N GLU A 975 3.02 -34.27 -21.55
CA GLU A 975 3.52 -35.65 -21.32
C GLU A 975 3.84 -35.93 -19.84
N ASN A 976 4.05 -34.90 -19.05
CA ASN A 976 4.31 -34.97 -17.59
C ASN A 976 3.06 -34.79 -16.74
N ASN A 977 1.85 -34.85 -17.34
CA ASN A 977 0.56 -34.65 -16.68
C ASN A 977 0.39 -33.30 -15.99
N LEU A 978 1.11 -32.27 -16.45
CA LEU A 978 0.95 -30.87 -16.01
C LEU A 978 0.00 -30.15 -16.96
N ALA A 979 -0.90 -29.36 -16.40
CA ALA A 979 -1.83 -28.56 -17.18
C ALA A 979 -1.05 -27.60 -18.10
N CYS A 980 -1.30 -27.66 -19.40
CA CYS A 980 -0.58 -26.91 -20.41
C CYS A 980 -1.48 -26.14 -21.37
N GLY A 981 -2.73 -25.94 -20.98
CA GLY A 981 -3.70 -25.16 -21.76
C GLY A 981 -5.14 -25.56 -21.53
N THR A 982 -6.02 -24.93 -22.28
CA THR A 982 -7.46 -25.21 -22.26
C THR A 982 -8.01 -25.22 -23.68
N LYS A 983 -8.89 -26.16 -23.95
CA LYS A 983 -9.63 -26.26 -25.22
C LYS A 983 -11.11 -26.14 -24.95
N VAL A 984 -11.75 -25.18 -25.56
CA VAL A 984 -13.21 -24.98 -25.49
C VAL A 984 -13.81 -25.34 -26.84
N ILE A 985 -14.76 -26.26 -26.84
CA ILE A 985 -15.49 -26.69 -28.01
C ILE A 985 -16.94 -26.19 -27.89
N ILE A 986 -17.39 -25.41 -28.85
CA ILE A 986 -18.74 -24.87 -28.91
C ILE A 986 -19.44 -25.39 -30.17
N ASN A 987 -20.49 -26.17 -30.01
CA ASN A 987 -21.31 -26.64 -31.09
C ASN A 987 -22.51 -25.68 -31.26
N ILE A 988 -22.59 -25.05 -32.42
CA ILE A 988 -23.55 -24.00 -32.73
C ILE A 988 -24.42 -24.46 -33.91
N PRO A 989 -25.76 -24.33 -33.86
CA PRO A 989 -26.64 -24.59 -35.01
C PRO A 989 -26.33 -23.59 -36.12
N ILE A 990 -26.26 -24.10 -37.36
CA ILE A 990 -26.11 -23.27 -38.58
C ILE A 990 -27.48 -22.63 -38.89
N ILE A 991 -27.45 -21.32 -39.13
CA ILE A 991 -28.61 -20.55 -39.55
C ILE A 991 -28.32 -20.02 -40.95
N HIS A 992 -29.04 -20.49 -41.92
CA HIS A 992 -28.98 -19.96 -43.28
C HIS A 992 -29.79 -18.66 -43.31
N GLY A 993 -29.17 -17.54 -43.68
CA GLY A 993 -29.78 -16.20 -43.73
C GLY A 993 -30.80 -16.07 -44.86
#